data_ddf8003eb6147984416737c9b016e0b5
#
_entry.id   ddf8003eb6147984416737c9b016e0b5
#
_cell.length_a   1.000
_cell.length_b   1.000
_cell.length_c   1.000
_cell.angle_alpha   90.00
_cell.angle_beta   90.00
_cell.angle_gamma   90.00
#
_symmetry.space_group_name_H-M   'P 1'
#
loop_
_entity.id
_entity.type
_entity.pdbx_description
1 polymer ?
#
loop_
_entity_poly.entity_id
_entity_poly.type
_entity_poly.pdbx_seq_one_letter_code
_entity_poly.pdbx_strand_id
1 'polypeptide(L)'
;MNEKSFNYDFSVIMPIYNVELYLTDAIESVINQTIGFENIQLILVNDDSPDKSEVICKEYAQKYPKNIVYVKKQNGGVSSARNYGLKYAEGRYIQFLDPDDLVSEETFENVLTFFNQHKNQIDIVAIPIFFEEGRSGEHNLNNKFSSTRILDVEKEPHHILTHCCSTFIQKDALKNIRFDENCKIGEDAKLVNLIISHKKKYGLVKEAKYHYRVREDGSSAMQTAKANKNWFNHSLITFSKNLIDITQNNEQKIPLFLQYMVMHDLKWKLLIKDISETPLDENEYCEFLTLIREVLSYIDDDVIIDTKSVSHFYLYHALKIKHGENYSRYVYERETEQDYYLYREGQIVSKLSDQTLTIEILEENEDSVHIEGFWSSLFNSKGFNLYAKIGETKIKAKNIKRQHNDYISLGEVIKKYPGFSIDIPKSYLADNQHIEFFITKGKKRKMTKLRFFKYSGLSNVLYNSYAAKKDYIFYYNYKKLMFEKNNVKNRFIKEFRFLKSLHKSGGKSKKRKSAIKKAMVARMAHHVFTIFNRKPVWLFIDRQDKADDNAEHLFKYAINKNDGVKKYFVIKKDSKDYDRIKKYGKVIPYRSFRHKILTLSSSKVISTHADIWVVNPFFNMEIYFRDLFNFEFVFLQHGITMADHSEWLNKYSKNIKLLVTSAKPEYRSIVKGNYNYKKENIFLGGFPRYDNLKKSEGEKQLLIMPTWRKDIVLPKDQAKGVRPYNPKFKESEYFARYNALINDERLIEFAKNNNYKITFFPHPDIQQQMVDFEKHDYVEFADYNSSYQMLFNSSNIMITDFSSVAFDFAYEKKPVIYYQYENSYHFKLDYYDYKKMGFGDVIEDHNSLVDKVIYYMKNDSRMEDKYRKRVDNFFAYTDKNNRNRIYNAILQLDKSKVAK
;
A
#
# COMPACT_ATOMS: atom_id res chain seq x y z
N MET A 1 51.76 0.64 29.08
CA MET A 1 50.53 -0.11 29.41
C MET A 1 50.58 -1.38 28.61
N ASN A 2 50.59 -2.54 29.25
CA ASN A 2 50.60 -3.82 28.53
C ASN A 2 49.33 -3.91 27.66
N GLU A 3 49.49 -4.04 26.33
CA GLU A 3 48.34 -4.32 25.45
C GLU A 3 47.74 -5.66 25.89
N LYS A 4 46.49 -5.67 26.26
CA LYS A 4 45.74 -6.90 26.51
C LYS A 4 45.83 -7.75 25.24
N SER A 5 46.35 -8.98 25.33
CA SER A 5 46.29 -9.94 24.22
C SER A 5 44.83 -10.41 24.10
N PHE A 6 44.23 -10.24 22.95
CA PHE A 6 42.95 -10.82 22.60
C PHE A 6 43.18 -12.07 21.75
N ASN A 7 42.33 -13.08 21.91
CA ASN A 7 42.43 -14.32 21.14
C ASN A 7 41.96 -14.13 19.69
N TYR A 8 41.06 -13.16 19.46
CA TYR A 8 40.50 -12.82 18.14
C TYR A 8 40.40 -11.31 17.97
N ASP A 9 40.44 -10.85 16.73
CA ASP A 9 40.14 -9.45 16.43
C ASP A 9 38.65 -9.16 16.61
N PHE A 10 37.78 -10.07 16.19
CA PHE A 10 36.34 -9.92 16.29
C PHE A 10 35.66 -11.09 17.02
N SER A 11 34.61 -10.79 17.81
CA SER A 11 33.57 -11.75 18.19
C SER A 11 32.26 -11.32 17.55
N VAL A 12 31.70 -12.19 16.73
CA VAL A 12 30.38 -12.04 16.12
C VAL A 12 29.36 -12.80 16.96
N ILE A 13 28.33 -12.12 17.47
CA ILE A 13 27.28 -12.73 18.29
C ILE A 13 26.02 -12.81 17.44
N MET A 14 25.53 -14.00 17.20
CA MET A 14 24.37 -14.29 16.38
C MET A 14 23.23 -14.88 17.23
N PRO A 15 22.14 -14.13 17.53
CA PRO A 15 20.99 -14.62 18.29
C PRO A 15 20.08 -15.43 17.35
N ILE A 16 19.83 -16.70 17.66
CA ILE A 16 19.17 -17.66 16.77
C ILE A 16 17.81 -18.07 17.32
N TYR A 17 16.74 -17.77 16.55
CA TYR A 17 15.39 -18.19 16.83
C TYR A 17 14.56 -18.26 15.55
N ASN A 18 14.10 -19.46 15.14
CA ASN A 18 13.23 -19.71 13.99
C ASN A 18 13.76 -19.14 12.66
N VAL A 19 14.99 -19.55 12.27
CA VAL A 19 15.72 -18.99 11.11
C VAL A 19 16.43 -20.06 10.26
N GLU A 20 15.99 -21.30 10.29
CA GLU A 20 16.64 -22.43 9.57
C GLU A 20 16.85 -22.17 8.07
N LEU A 21 15.98 -21.36 7.43
CA LEU A 21 16.06 -21.06 6.01
C LEU A 21 17.17 -20.07 5.62
N TYR A 22 17.67 -19.28 6.57
CA TYR A 22 18.60 -18.16 6.33
C TYR A 22 19.94 -18.33 7.02
N LEU A 23 19.98 -19.13 8.08
CA LEU A 23 21.09 -19.24 9.01
C LEU A 23 22.40 -19.66 8.33
N THR A 24 22.34 -20.58 7.37
CA THR A 24 23.52 -21.05 6.63
C THR A 24 24.21 -19.91 5.90
N ASP A 25 23.47 -19.09 5.17
CA ASP A 25 24.01 -17.97 4.42
C ASP A 25 24.66 -16.94 5.37
N ALA A 26 24.03 -16.67 6.50
CA ALA A 26 24.55 -15.74 7.50
C ALA A 26 25.88 -16.22 8.10
N ILE A 27 25.97 -17.50 8.49
CA ILE A 27 27.20 -18.12 8.99
C ILE A 27 28.31 -18.08 7.93
N GLU A 28 28.00 -18.49 6.69
CA GLU A 28 28.99 -18.50 5.59
C GLU A 28 29.48 -17.08 5.26
N SER A 29 28.66 -16.04 5.39
CA SER A 29 29.09 -14.66 5.18
C SER A 29 30.14 -14.19 6.19
N VAL A 30 30.22 -14.81 7.39
CA VAL A 30 31.22 -14.54 8.41
C VAL A 30 32.50 -15.40 8.17
N ILE A 31 32.32 -16.66 7.76
CA ILE A 31 33.42 -17.57 7.49
C ILE A 31 34.28 -17.09 6.30
N ASN A 32 33.62 -16.54 5.28
CA ASN A 32 34.25 -16.12 4.03
C ASN A 32 34.83 -14.70 4.05
N GLN A 33 35.10 -14.13 5.23
CA GLN A 33 35.69 -12.80 5.35
C GLN A 33 37.19 -12.80 4.93
N THR A 34 37.57 -11.75 4.19
CA THR A 34 38.97 -11.59 3.65
C THR A 34 40.01 -11.47 4.71
N ILE A 35 39.67 -11.04 5.93
CA ILE A 35 40.61 -10.99 7.08
C ILE A 35 41.04 -12.38 7.55
N GLY A 36 40.40 -13.47 7.11
CA GLY A 36 40.64 -14.84 7.57
C GLY A 36 39.77 -15.20 8.79
N PHE A 37 39.13 -16.37 8.73
CA PHE A 37 38.23 -16.82 9.80
C PHE A 37 38.94 -17.09 11.11
N GLU A 38 40.25 -17.39 11.10
CA GLU A 38 41.09 -17.56 12.27
C GLU A 38 41.16 -16.32 13.17
N ASN A 39 40.84 -15.12 12.64
CA ASN A 39 40.80 -13.84 13.36
C ASN A 39 39.40 -13.54 13.91
N ILE A 40 38.41 -14.40 13.64
CA ILE A 40 37.00 -14.21 14.00
C ILE A 40 36.49 -15.33 14.90
N GLN A 41 35.93 -14.98 16.03
CA GLN A 41 35.13 -15.86 16.85
C GLN A 41 33.67 -15.67 16.50
N LEU A 42 32.93 -16.73 16.15
CA LEU A 42 31.46 -16.70 15.89
C LEU A 42 30.75 -17.41 17.05
N ILE A 43 29.86 -16.69 17.74
CA ILE A 43 29.10 -17.17 18.89
C ILE A 43 27.64 -17.32 18.45
N LEU A 44 27.21 -18.58 18.28
CA LEU A 44 25.88 -18.97 17.89
C LEU A 44 25.02 -19.19 19.15
N VAL A 45 24.12 -18.27 19.46
CA VAL A 45 23.29 -18.29 20.65
C VAL A 45 21.90 -18.77 20.29
N ASN A 46 21.61 -20.03 20.53
CA ASN A 46 20.30 -20.60 20.32
C ASN A 46 19.36 -20.21 21.46
N ASP A 47 18.37 -19.37 21.19
CA ASP A 47 17.36 -18.89 22.12
C ASP A 47 16.14 -19.83 22.16
N ASP A 48 16.40 -21.15 22.22
CA ASP A 48 15.42 -22.24 22.21
C ASP A 48 14.58 -22.27 20.92
N SER A 49 15.26 -22.27 19.79
CA SER A 49 14.65 -22.31 18.46
C SER A 49 13.80 -23.57 18.25
N PRO A 50 12.55 -23.46 17.76
CA PRO A 50 11.65 -24.60 17.55
C PRO A 50 11.90 -25.34 16.23
N ASP A 51 12.73 -24.80 15.35
CA ASP A 51 13.05 -25.32 14.02
C ASP A 51 14.39 -26.08 13.98
N LYS A 52 14.90 -26.40 12.81
CA LYS A 52 16.18 -27.11 12.62
C LYS A 52 17.42 -26.24 12.80
N SER A 53 17.31 -24.99 13.21
CA SER A 53 18.45 -24.10 13.43
C SER A 53 19.47 -24.69 14.39
N GLU A 54 19.05 -25.44 15.42
CA GLU A 54 19.96 -26.12 16.36
C GLU A 54 20.89 -27.11 15.66
N VAL A 55 20.38 -27.86 14.69
CA VAL A 55 21.15 -28.87 13.94
C VAL A 55 22.25 -28.17 13.14
N ILE A 56 21.87 -27.12 12.41
CA ILE A 56 22.83 -26.33 11.61
C ILE A 56 23.93 -25.76 12.51
N CYS A 57 23.59 -25.18 13.65
CA CYS A 57 24.56 -24.61 14.58
C CYS A 57 25.59 -25.66 15.06
N LYS A 58 25.12 -26.85 15.43
CA LYS A 58 25.99 -27.94 15.92
C LYS A 58 26.92 -28.46 14.82
N GLU A 59 26.44 -28.58 13.59
CA GLU A 59 27.25 -28.98 12.43
C GLU A 59 28.41 -27.99 12.20
N TYR A 60 28.12 -26.68 12.20
CA TYR A 60 29.17 -25.67 12.04
C TYR A 60 30.12 -25.59 13.23
N ALA A 61 29.63 -25.75 14.45
CA ALA A 61 30.50 -25.78 15.64
C ALA A 61 31.43 -27.01 15.64
N GLN A 62 30.97 -28.16 15.13
CA GLN A 62 31.84 -29.34 14.95
C GLN A 62 32.89 -29.14 13.83
N LYS A 63 32.49 -28.48 12.74
CA LYS A 63 33.36 -28.19 11.60
C LYS A 63 34.46 -27.18 11.94
N TYR A 64 34.17 -26.20 12.79
CA TYR A 64 35.09 -25.11 13.17
C TYR A 64 35.23 -24.96 14.70
N PRO A 65 35.73 -25.98 15.43
CA PRO A 65 35.63 -26.00 16.89
C PRO A 65 36.51 -24.97 17.61
N LYS A 66 37.46 -24.36 16.91
CA LYS A 66 38.29 -23.28 17.45
C LYS A 66 37.59 -21.90 17.35
N ASN A 67 36.83 -21.69 16.33
CA ASN A 67 36.29 -20.38 16.00
C ASN A 67 34.79 -20.24 16.32
N ILE A 68 34.02 -21.34 16.32
CA ILE A 68 32.59 -21.31 16.56
C ILE A 68 32.25 -21.83 17.96
N VAL A 69 31.60 -20.98 18.73
CA VAL A 69 31.04 -21.30 20.05
C VAL A 69 29.53 -21.43 19.94
N TYR A 70 29.00 -22.63 20.12
CA TYR A 70 27.58 -22.88 20.20
C TYR A 70 27.12 -22.92 21.65
N VAL A 71 26.08 -22.11 21.98
CA VAL A 71 25.46 -22.11 23.29
C VAL A 71 23.93 -22.08 23.14
N LYS A 72 23.26 -22.81 24.05
CA LYS A 72 21.78 -22.83 24.11
C LYS A 72 21.30 -22.25 25.43
N LYS A 73 20.21 -21.51 25.40
CA LYS A 73 19.52 -20.99 26.59
C LYS A 73 18.01 -21.08 26.41
N GLN A 74 17.27 -21.04 27.48
CA GLN A 74 15.80 -20.88 27.44
C GLN A 74 15.45 -19.54 26.75
N ASN A 75 14.40 -19.53 25.93
CA ASN A 75 13.95 -18.36 25.21
C ASN A 75 13.74 -17.15 26.14
N GLY A 76 14.38 -16.05 25.82
CA GLY A 76 14.31 -14.78 26.56
C GLY A 76 14.27 -13.57 25.63
N GLY A 77 14.28 -13.82 24.32
CA GLY A 77 14.28 -12.82 23.27
C GLY A 77 15.68 -12.31 22.90
N VAL A 78 15.74 -11.53 21.83
CA VAL A 78 16.97 -11.09 21.16
C VAL A 78 17.97 -10.39 22.08
N SER A 79 17.50 -9.48 22.96
CA SER A 79 18.34 -8.77 23.94
C SER A 79 19.02 -9.73 24.92
N SER A 80 18.24 -10.69 25.43
CA SER A 80 18.73 -11.72 26.34
C SER A 80 19.75 -12.66 25.67
N ALA A 81 19.50 -13.06 24.44
CA ALA A 81 20.43 -13.89 23.66
C ALA A 81 21.74 -13.13 23.37
N ARG A 82 21.68 -11.86 22.93
CA ARG A 82 22.87 -11.02 22.70
C ARG A 82 23.67 -10.81 23.98
N ASN A 83 23.02 -10.50 25.12
CA ASN A 83 23.68 -10.40 26.43
C ASN A 83 24.31 -11.71 26.88
N TYR A 84 23.68 -12.85 26.58
CA TYR A 84 24.22 -14.17 26.90
C TYR A 84 25.48 -14.46 26.07
N GLY A 85 25.45 -14.17 24.77
CA GLY A 85 26.59 -14.31 23.87
C GLY A 85 27.80 -13.47 24.29
N LEU A 86 27.58 -12.27 24.82
CA LEU A 86 28.66 -11.38 25.32
C LEU A 86 29.51 -12.01 26.41
N LYS A 87 29.00 -13.00 27.17
CA LYS A 87 29.76 -13.71 28.21
C LYS A 87 30.88 -14.58 27.62
N TYR A 88 30.75 -15.00 26.37
CA TYR A 88 31.68 -15.88 25.67
C TYR A 88 32.61 -15.13 24.68
N ALA A 89 32.36 -13.82 24.48
CA ALA A 89 33.13 -13.03 23.53
C ALA A 89 34.58 -12.82 24.00
N GLU A 90 35.55 -13.22 23.19
CA GLU A 90 36.99 -13.10 23.43
C GLU A 90 37.67 -12.11 22.50
N GLY A 91 37.00 -11.70 21.42
CA GLY A 91 37.49 -10.77 20.43
C GLY A 91 37.58 -9.35 20.97
N ARG A 92 38.46 -8.58 20.36
CA ARG A 92 38.74 -7.17 20.67
C ARG A 92 37.53 -6.29 20.31
N TYR A 93 36.86 -6.60 19.20
CA TYR A 93 35.69 -5.90 18.68
C TYR A 93 34.48 -6.85 18.64
N ILE A 94 33.28 -6.32 18.93
CA ILE A 94 32.04 -7.09 18.97
C ILE A 94 31.15 -6.62 17.84
N GLN A 95 30.56 -7.58 17.11
CA GLN A 95 29.46 -7.36 16.18
C GLN A 95 28.26 -8.22 16.62
N PHE A 96 27.07 -7.65 16.51
CA PHE A 96 25.81 -8.39 16.64
C PHE A 96 25.23 -8.56 15.24
N LEU A 97 25.29 -9.78 14.70
CA LEU A 97 24.78 -10.08 13.36
C LEU A 97 23.44 -10.82 13.47
N ASP A 98 22.41 -10.27 12.81
CA ASP A 98 21.13 -10.95 12.76
C ASP A 98 21.22 -12.19 11.85
N PRO A 99 20.60 -13.33 12.24
CA PRO A 99 20.83 -14.64 11.60
C PRO A 99 20.15 -14.80 10.23
N ASP A 100 19.40 -13.80 9.79
CA ASP A 100 18.80 -13.73 8.45
C ASP A 100 19.47 -12.69 7.53
N ASP A 101 20.51 -12.01 8.00
CA ASP A 101 21.24 -10.98 7.28
C ASP A 101 22.68 -11.41 6.91
N LEU A 102 23.36 -10.61 6.08
CA LEU A 102 24.68 -10.92 5.56
C LEU A 102 25.63 -9.72 5.68
N VAL A 103 26.94 -10.01 5.61
CA VAL A 103 28.00 -9.01 5.48
C VAL A 103 28.86 -9.27 4.24
N SER A 104 29.29 -8.20 3.55
CA SER A 104 30.22 -8.35 2.40
C SER A 104 31.58 -8.91 2.85
N GLU A 105 32.27 -9.59 1.96
CA GLU A 105 33.54 -10.33 2.25
C GLU A 105 34.63 -9.43 2.82
N GLU A 106 34.76 -8.16 2.39
CA GLU A 106 35.80 -7.25 2.85
C GLU A 106 35.40 -6.42 4.07
N THR A 107 34.25 -6.70 4.67
CA THR A 107 33.69 -5.86 5.73
C THR A 107 34.58 -5.78 6.96
N PHE A 108 35.04 -6.91 7.48
CA PHE A 108 35.82 -6.97 8.71
C PHE A 108 37.21 -6.36 8.53
N GLU A 109 37.83 -6.61 7.39
CA GLU A 109 39.15 -6.05 7.04
C GLU A 109 39.12 -4.52 7.00
N ASN A 110 38.12 -3.96 6.31
CA ASN A 110 37.95 -2.51 6.23
C ASN A 110 37.66 -1.87 7.60
N VAL A 111 36.85 -2.53 8.43
CA VAL A 111 36.53 -2.07 9.78
C VAL A 111 37.75 -2.15 10.70
N LEU A 112 38.55 -3.26 10.65
CA LEU A 112 39.76 -3.42 11.46
C LEU A 112 40.78 -2.35 11.10
N THR A 113 41.02 -2.13 9.82
CA THR A 113 41.91 -1.09 9.32
C THR A 113 41.53 0.29 9.88
N PHE A 114 40.28 0.61 9.88
CA PHE A 114 39.81 1.88 10.42
C PHE A 114 39.95 1.97 11.94
N PHE A 115 39.63 0.92 12.69
CA PHE A 115 39.80 0.91 14.13
C PHE A 115 41.30 1.05 14.53
N ASN A 116 42.22 0.38 13.83
CA ASN A 116 43.63 0.46 14.11
C ASN A 116 44.18 1.90 14.02
N GLN A 117 43.63 2.70 13.12
CA GLN A 117 43.97 4.13 12.98
C GLN A 117 43.30 5.03 14.03
N HIS A 118 42.15 4.63 14.58
CA HIS A 118 41.26 5.54 15.35
C HIS A 118 40.81 4.99 16.71
N LYS A 119 41.36 3.87 17.20
CA LYS A 119 40.89 3.13 18.40
C LYS A 119 40.70 3.98 19.67
N ASN A 120 41.49 5.04 19.84
CA ASN A 120 41.41 5.90 21.01
C ASN A 120 40.31 6.99 20.89
N GLN A 121 39.86 7.29 19.68
CA GLN A 121 38.92 8.38 19.39
C GLN A 121 37.48 7.94 19.38
N ILE A 122 37.21 6.66 19.11
CA ILE A 122 35.86 6.11 18.89
C ILE A 122 35.67 4.76 19.60
N ASP A 123 34.47 4.43 19.95
CA ASP A 123 34.09 3.12 20.50
C ASP A 123 33.26 2.29 19.52
N ILE A 124 32.70 2.92 18.50
CA ILE A 124 31.83 2.30 17.50
C ILE A 124 32.32 2.68 16.10
N VAL A 125 32.24 1.70 15.19
CA VAL A 125 32.28 1.88 13.74
C VAL A 125 30.95 1.41 13.16
N ALA A 126 30.33 2.25 12.33
CA ALA A 126 29.11 1.91 11.59
C ALA A 126 29.40 1.69 10.11
N ILE A 127 28.61 0.84 9.47
CA ILE A 127 28.67 0.51 8.05
C ILE A 127 27.30 0.73 7.37
N PRO A 128 27.25 1.00 6.06
CA PRO A 128 26.00 1.22 5.33
C PRO A 128 25.19 -0.06 5.16
N ILE A 129 23.86 0.09 5.19
CA ILE A 129 22.88 -1.00 5.04
C ILE A 129 22.31 -0.99 3.63
N PHE A 130 22.26 -2.14 2.98
CA PHE A 130 21.65 -2.38 1.68
C PHE A 130 20.54 -3.42 1.82
N PHE A 131 19.40 -3.14 1.19
CA PHE A 131 18.27 -4.08 1.20
C PHE A 131 18.41 -5.14 0.12
N GLU A 132 18.04 -6.38 0.47
CA GLU A 132 18.03 -7.53 -0.44
C GLU A 132 16.68 -8.27 -0.42
N GLU A 133 16.45 -9.11 -1.42
CA GLU A 133 15.23 -9.93 -1.65
C GLU A 133 13.97 -9.09 -1.84
N GLY A 134 13.01 -9.08 -0.91
CA GLY A 134 11.71 -8.40 -1.06
C GLY A 134 11.78 -6.88 -1.30
N ARG A 135 12.95 -6.29 -1.11
CA ARG A 135 13.24 -4.88 -1.38
C ARG A 135 14.68 -4.72 -1.88
N SER A 136 14.93 -3.75 -2.74
CA SER A 136 16.28 -3.43 -3.20
C SER A 136 16.60 -1.94 -2.99
N GLY A 137 17.87 -1.63 -2.79
CA GLY A 137 18.38 -0.27 -2.65
C GLY A 137 19.04 -0.02 -1.30
N GLU A 138 19.36 1.25 -1.05
CA GLU A 138 20.07 1.67 0.16
C GLU A 138 19.09 2.08 1.27
N HIS A 139 19.51 1.91 2.53
CA HIS A 139 18.77 2.41 3.67
C HIS A 139 18.79 3.96 3.69
N ASN A 140 17.70 4.58 4.10
CA ASN A 140 17.55 6.04 4.10
C ASN A 140 18.61 6.77 4.98
N LEU A 141 19.13 6.11 6.00
CA LEU A 141 20.16 6.65 6.88
C LEU A 141 21.59 6.48 6.31
N ASN A 142 21.75 5.93 5.11
CA ASN A 142 23.05 5.82 4.45
C ASN A 142 23.59 7.15 3.91
N ASN A 143 22.81 8.21 3.92
CA ASN A 143 23.24 9.54 3.49
C ASN A 143 24.47 10.09 4.22
N LYS A 144 24.80 9.56 5.42
CA LYS A 144 25.99 9.89 6.20
C LYS A 144 27.28 9.25 5.66
N PHE A 145 27.20 8.17 4.88
CA PHE A 145 28.33 7.45 4.32
C PHE A 145 28.85 8.04 2.99
N SER A 146 29.02 9.37 2.93
CA SER A 146 29.61 10.01 1.75
C SER A 146 31.11 9.66 1.60
N SER A 147 31.80 9.46 2.73
CA SER A 147 33.21 9.05 2.83
C SER A 147 33.45 8.29 4.12
N THR A 148 34.56 7.51 4.16
CA THR A 148 35.09 6.88 5.37
C THR A 148 35.72 7.97 6.25
N ARG A 149 35.22 8.14 7.50
CA ARG A 149 35.61 9.22 8.42
C ARG A 149 35.10 9.01 9.84
N ILE A 150 35.66 9.77 10.77
CA ILE A 150 35.05 9.94 12.09
C ILE A 150 33.95 10.99 11.99
N LEU A 151 32.76 10.69 12.55
CA LEU A 151 31.63 11.58 12.69
C LEU A 151 31.56 12.08 14.14
N ASP A 152 31.45 13.39 14.31
CA ASP A 152 31.26 14.05 15.58
C ASP A 152 29.79 14.41 15.75
N VAL A 153 29.08 13.78 16.71
CA VAL A 153 27.64 13.96 16.90
C VAL A 153 27.28 15.31 17.48
N GLU A 154 28.22 16.06 18.06
CA GLU A 154 27.98 17.42 18.49
C GLU A 154 27.93 18.40 17.30
N LYS A 155 28.68 18.09 16.23
CA LYS A 155 28.72 18.93 15.02
C LYS A 155 27.66 18.50 13.98
N GLU A 156 27.35 17.19 13.92
CA GLU A 156 26.42 16.60 12.97
C GLU A 156 25.33 15.75 13.68
N PRO A 157 24.53 16.36 14.61
CA PRO A 157 23.64 15.59 15.49
C PRO A 157 22.50 14.84 14.78
N HIS A 158 22.16 15.22 13.55
CA HIS A 158 21.12 14.59 12.74
C HIS A 158 21.53 13.24 12.12
N HIS A 159 22.81 12.88 12.20
CA HIS A 159 23.33 11.59 11.74
C HIS A 159 23.25 10.54 12.85
N ILE A 160 22.07 10.03 13.07
CA ILE A 160 21.75 9.04 14.11
C ILE A 160 22.13 7.61 13.72
N LEU A 161 22.34 6.73 14.72
CA LEU A 161 22.47 5.28 14.59
C LEU A 161 21.26 4.60 15.26
N THR A 162 20.63 3.67 14.53
CA THR A 162 19.38 2.99 14.95
C THR A 162 19.54 1.49 15.09
N HIS A 163 20.61 0.89 14.56
CA HIS A 163 20.80 -0.56 14.50
C HIS A 163 22.17 -0.95 15.05
N CYS A 164 22.22 -1.95 15.92
CA CYS A 164 23.50 -2.52 16.37
C CYS A 164 24.08 -3.51 15.35
N CYS A 165 23.26 -4.15 14.52
CA CYS A 165 23.69 -5.15 13.55
C CYS A 165 24.67 -4.60 12.49
N SER A 166 24.56 -3.34 12.12
CA SER A 166 25.47 -2.65 11.20
C SER A 166 26.57 -1.87 11.92
N THR A 167 26.92 -2.28 13.16
CA THR A 167 27.97 -1.63 13.96
C THR A 167 28.95 -2.65 14.51
N PHE A 168 30.20 -2.19 14.67
CA PHE A 168 31.28 -2.88 15.37
C PHE A 168 31.67 -2.06 16.59
N ILE A 169 31.77 -2.71 17.74
CA ILE A 169 31.89 -2.03 19.04
C ILE A 169 33.16 -2.51 19.74
N GLN A 170 33.96 -1.61 20.29
CA GLN A 170 35.07 -1.98 21.16
C GLN A 170 34.54 -2.73 22.39
N LYS A 171 35.10 -3.92 22.69
CA LYS A 171 34.64 -4.75 23.81
C LYS A 171 34.66 -4.01 25.16
N ASP A 172 35.64 -3.15 25.35
CA ASP A 172 35.75 -2.37 26.59
C ASP A 172 34.61 -1.36 26.79
N ALA A 173 34.00 -0.87 25.71
CA ALA A 173 32.83 0.01 25.79
C ALA A 173 31.55 -0.71 26.27
N LEU A 174 31.53 -2.04 26.17
CA LEU A 174 30.42 -2.89 26.63
C LEU A 174 30.59 -3.40 28.06
N LYS A 175 31.62 -3.01 28.83
CA LYS A 175 31.83 -3.53 30.19
C LYS A 175 30.67 -3.26 31.11
N ASN A 176 30.13 -2.02 31.09
CA ASN A 176 29.06 -1.55 31.96
C ASN A 176 27.75 -1.27 31.21
N ILE A 177 27.69 -1.51 29.92
CA ILE A 177 26.50 -1.30 29.07
C ILE A 177 26.06 -2.64 28.50
N ARG A 178 24.75 -2.93 28.63
CA ARG A 178 24.11 -4.15 28.12
C ARG A 178 22.82 -3.80 27.42
N PHE A 179 22.32 -4.73 26.59
CA PHE A 179 20.96 -4.63 26.09
C PHE A 179 19.99 -4.62 27.25
N ASP A 180 19.03 -3.69 27.22
CA ASP A 180 17.93 -3.67 28.18
C ASP A 180 16.89 -4.73 27.78
N GLU A 181 16.79 -5.82 28.57
CA GLU A 181 15.89 -6.92 28.29
C GLU A 181 14.40 -6.56 28.46
N ASN A 182 14.12 -5.44 29.15
CA ASN A 182 12.78 -4.87 29.26
C ASN A 182 12.42 -4.03 28.02
N CYS A 183 13.39 -3.50 27.29
CA CYS A 183 13.17 -2.74 26.07
C CYS A 183 12.94 -3.69 24.89
N LYS A 184 11.67 -3.98 24.60
CA LYS A 184 11.30 -4.94 23.54
C LYS A 184 11.39 -4.37 22.13
N ILE A 185 11.42 -3.05 21.99
CA ILE A 185 11.54 -2.33 20.72
C ILE A 185 12.40 -1.10 20.92
N GLY A 186 13.45 -0.95 20.12
CA GLY A 186 14.41 0.14 20.20
C GLY A 186 15.64 -0.17 21.07
N GLU A 187 15.80 -1.43 21.50
CA GLU A 187 16.92 -1.90 22.31
C GLU A 187 18.28 -1.66 21.63
N ASP A 188 18.35 -1.85 20.30
CA ASP A 188 19.50 -1.60 19.44
C ASP A 188 19.93 -0.14 19.47
N ALA A 189 18.97 0.75 19.17
CA ALA A 189 19.19 2.17 19.17
C ALA A 189 19.59 2.67 20.55
N LYS A 190 18.98 2.13 21.62
CA LYS A 190 19.31 2.46 23.00
C LYS A 190 20.76 2.13 23.31
N LEU A 191 21.19 0.90 23.04
CA LEU A 191 22.56 0.45 23.29
C LEU A 191 23.60 1.31 22.57
N VAL A 192 23.47 1.46 21.24
CA VAL A 192 24.49 2.18 20.45
C VAL A 192 24.58 3.65 20.82
N ASN A 193 23.45 4.30 21.13
CA ASN A 193 23.46 5.72 21.50
C ASN A 193 23.99 5.96 22.91
N LEU A 194 23.78 5.03 23.86
CA LEU A 194 24.44 5.08 25.18
C LEU A 194 25.96 4.99 25.05
N ILE A 195 26.49 4.13 24.18
CA ILE A 195 27.93 4.02 23.93
C ILE A 195 28.47 5.32 23.29
N ILE A 196 27.77 5.84 22.26
CA ILE A 196 28.15 7.07 21.57
C ILE A 196 28.20 8.25 22.54
N SER A 197 27.33 8.28 23.54
CA SER A 197 27.28 9.37 24.54
C SER A 197 28.62 9.57 25.27
N HIS A 198 29.46 8.56 25.39
CA HIS A 198 30.75 8.64 26.07
C HIS A 198 31.78 9.50 25.32
N LYS A 199 32.06 9.14 24.05
CA LYS A 199 33.06 9.84 23.23
C LYS A 199 32.44 10.86 22.27
N LYS A 200 31.13 10.87 22.12
CA LYS A 200 30.39 11.77 21.23
C LYS A 200 30.87 11.69 19.77
N LYS A 201 31.54 10.59 19.41
CA LYS A 201 32.10 10.31 18.09
C LYS A 201 31.93 8.84 17.73
N TYR A 202 31.75 8.57 16.45
CA TYR A 202 31.78 7.22 15.91
C TYR A 202 32.38 7.17 14.50
N GLY A 203 32.88 6.01 14.08
CA GLY A 203 33.46 5.82 12.76
C GLY A 203 32.42 5.50 11.72
N LEU A 204 32.65 5.95 10.49
CA LEU A 204 31.92 5.58 9.30
C LEU A 204 32.89 4.90 8.32
N VAL A 205 32.59 3.67 7.93
CA VAL A 205 33.34 2.91 6.90
C VAL A 205 32.42 2.63 5.72
N LYS A 206 32.62 3.38 4.64
CA LYS A 206 31.75 3.36 3.45
C LYS A 206 31.91 2.10 2.61
N GLU A 207 33.07 1.53 2.60
CA GLU A 207 33.48 0.39 1.77
C GLU A 207 32.93 -0.94 2.29
N ALA A 208 32.71 -1.05 3.59
CA ALA A 208 32.06 -2.18 4.24
C ALA A 208 30.54 -2.15 3.98
N LYS A 209 29.86 -3.31 3.97
CA LYS A 209 28.42 -3.37 3.69
C LYS A 209 27.72 -4.40 4.56
N TYR A 210 26.57 -4.00 5.05
CA TYR A 210 25.58 -4.86 5.70
C TYR A 210 24.40 -5.08 4.75
N HIS A 211 24.03 -6.33 4.51
CA HIS A 211 22.94 -6.73 3.62
C HIS A 211 21.73 -7.15 4.46
N TYR A 212 20.74 -6.26 4.54
CA TYR A 212 19.51 -6.47 5.28
C TYR A 212 18.49 -7.22 4.40
N ARG A 213 18.15 -8.45 4.79
CA ARG A 213 17.18 -9.27 4.08
C ARG A 213 15.76 -8.88 4.46
N VAL A 214 14.97 -8.44 3.49
CA VAL A 214 13.54 -8.15 3.67
C VAL A 214 12.76 -9.41 3.30
N ARG A 215 12.22 -10.10 4.30
CA ARG A 215 11.47 -11.34 4.10
C ARG A 215 10.25 -11.10 3.22
N GLU A 216 10.08 -11.92 2.19
CA GLU A 216 8.95 -11.79 1.25
C GLU A 216 7.60 -12.14 1.88
N ASP A 217 7.58 -12.96 2.92
CA ASP A 217 6.38 -13.36 3.67
C ASP A 217 5.81 -12.28 4.59
N GLY A 218 6.53 -11.17 4.77
CA GLY A 218 6.09 -10.07 5.62
C GLY A 218 6.21 -10.32 7.12
N SER A 219 6.95 -11.36 7.54
CA SER A 219 7.08 -11.79 8.93
C SER A 219 8.15 -11.04 9.74
N SER A 220 8.87 -10.10 9.13
CA SER A 220 9.92 -9.38 9.85
C SER A 220 9.35 -8.49 10.96
N ALA A 221 10.13 -8.30 12.04
CA ALA A 221 9.73 -7.49 13.20
C ALA A 221 9.29 -6.07 12.82
N MET A 222 9.95 -5.44 11.83
CA MET A 222 9.59 -4.11 11.33
C MET A 222 8.25 -4.09 10.57
N GLN A 223 7.91 -5.16 9.85
CA GLN A 223 6.67 -5.25 9.09
C GLN A 223 5.45 -5.47 10.00
N THR A 224 5.64 -6.11 11.15
CA THR A 224 4.59 -6.42 12.13
C THR A 224 4.52 -5.43 13.30
N ALA A 225 5.44 -4.46 13.37
CA ALA A 225 5.58 -3.55 14.51
C ALA A 225 4.27 -2.87 14.94
N LYS A 226 3.47 -2.36 14.00
CA LYS A 226 2.19 -1.69 14.30
C LYS A 226 1.11 -2.60 14.88
N ALA A 227 1.21 -3.92 14.71
CA ALA A 227 0.31 -4.88 15.34
C ALA A 227 0.76 -5.27 16.75
N ASN A 228 1.97 -4.88 17.15
CA ASN A 228 2.55 -5.20 18.45
C ASN A 228 2.26 -4.08 19.46
N LYS A 229 1.54 -4.38 20.55
CA LYS A 229 1.25 -3.40 21.62
C LYS A 229 2.50 -2.74 22.20
N ASN A 230 3.63 -3.45 22.25
CA ASN A 230 4.89 -2.91 22.76
C ASN A 230 5.46 -1.76 21.93
N TRP A 231 5.05 -1.59 20.67
CA TRP A 231 5.49 -0.49 19.83
C TRP A 231 4.91 0.87 20.25
N PHE A 232 3.85 0.89 21.06
CA PHE A 232 3.17 2.09 21.54
C PHE A 232 3.73 2.55 22.91
N ASN A 233 2.94 2.42 23.98
CA ASN A 233 3.27 2.90 25.32
C ASN A 233 4.58 2.33 25.84
N HIS A 234 4.77 1.00 25.69
CA HIS A 234 5.96 0.34 26.22
C HIS A 234 7.26 0.89 25.60
N SER A 235 7.34 1.07 24.28
CA SER A 235 8.54 1.63 23.65
C SER A 235 8.77 3.11 24.03
N LEU A 236 7.72 3.92 24.20
CA LEU A 236 7.87 5.29 24.67
C LEU A 236 8.47 5.35 26.08
N ILE A 237 8.09 4.41 26.95
CA ILE A 237 8.60 4.33 28.32
C ILE A 237 10.02 3.76 28.36
N THR A 238 10.24 2.57 27.76
CA THR A 238 11.49 1.81 27.94
C THR A 238 12.61 2.26 27.03
N PHE A 239 12.29 2.86 25.89
CA PHE A 239 13.26 3.43 24.97
C PHE A 239 13.32 4.95 25.06
N SER A 240 12.28 5.66 24.60
CA SER A 240 12.36 7.12 24.40
C SER A 240 12.54 7.86 25.72
N LYS A 241 11.66 7.64 26.71
CA LYS A 241 11.71 8.31 28.01
C LYS A 241 12.93 7.85 28.82
N ASN A 242 13.19 6.56 28.89
CA ASN A 242 14.32 6.04 29.63
C ASN A 242 15.68 6.54 29.09
N LEU A 243 15.83 6.67 27.76
CA LEU A 243 17.03 7.27 27.17
C LEU A 243 17.19 8.76 27.58
N ILE A 244 16.09 9.50 27.63
CA ILE A 244 16.05 10.89 28.12
C ILE A 244 16.47 10.93 29.59
N ASP A 245 15.82 10.13 30.46
CA ASP A 245 16.06 10.14 31.90
C ASP A 245 17.52 9.81 32.26
N ILE A 246 18.11 8.78 31.62
CA ILE A 246 19.52 8.41 31.86
C ILE A 246 20.46 9.55 31.47
N THR A 247 20.20 10.22 30.37
CA THR A 247 21.09 11.29 29.88
C THR A 247 20.90 12.61 30.61
N GLN A 248 19.68 12.93 31.07
CA GLN A 248 19.41 14.08 31.89
C GLN A 248 20.08 13.99 33.28
N ASN A 249 20.15 12.81 33.86
CA ASN A 249 20.83 12.59 35.15
C ASN A 249 22.35 12.79 35.05
N ASN A 250 22.93 12.59 33.85
CA ASN A 250 24.37 12.73 33.62
C ASN A 250 24.77 14.10 33.04
N GLU A 251 23.88 14.73 32.28
CA GLU A 251 24.10 16.05 31.64
C GLU A 251 22.85 16.91 31.83
N GLN A 252 22.97 18.09 32.37
CA GLN A 252 21.84 18.99 32.67
C GLN A 252 20.89 19.28 31.48
N LYS A 253 21.32 18.97 30.24
CA LYS A 253 20.55 19.11 29.01
C LYS A 253 20.71 17.86 28.13
N ILE A 254 19.61 17.41 27.50
CA ILE A 254 19.63 16.26 26.57
C ILE A 254 20.47 16.65 25.35
N PRO A 255 21.50 15.84 24.97
CA PRO A 255 22.31 16.08 23.79
C PRO A 255 21.46 16.08 22.50
N LEU A 256 21.76 16.98 21.57
CA LEU A 256 20.97 17.13 20.33
C LEU A 256 20.84 15.83 19.52
N PHE A 257 21.89 15.02 19.45
CA PHE A 257 21.84 13.78 18.69
C PHE A 257 20.83 12.76 19.28
N LEU A 258 20.66 12.75 20.60
CA LEU A 258 19.65 11.94 21.28
C LEU A 258 18.24 12.48 21.04
N GLN A 259 18.07 13.79 21.00
CA GLN A 259 16.80 14.38 20.62
C GLN A 259 16.42 13.99 19.19
N TYR A 260 17.37 14.00 18.23
CA TYR A 260 17.14 13.50 16.86
C TYR A 260 16.80 12.02 16.84
N MET A 261 17.44 11.21 17.71
CA MET A 261 17.16 9.78 17.80
C MET A 261 15.73 9.51 18.31
N VAL A 262 15.36 10.16 19.42
CA VAL A 262 14.00 10.05 19.98
C VAL A 262 12.95 10.54 18.98
N MET A 263 13.20 11.68 18.32
CA MET A 263 12.29 12.20 17.30
C MET A 263 12.18 11.29 16.07
N HIS A 264 13.26 10.55 15.73
CA HIS A 264 13.22 9.55 14.67
C HIS A 264 12.24 8.41 14.96
N ASP A 265 12.16 7.93 16.19
CA ASP A 265 11.15 6.96 16.62
C ASP A 265 9.74 7.58 16.66
N LEU A 266 9.64 8.75 17.32
CA LEU A 266 8.35 9.42 17.55
C LEU A 266 7.62 9.82 16.25
N LYS A 267 8.36 10.19 15.19
CA LYS A 267 7.75 10.59 13.92
C LYS A 267 6.84 9.53 13.32
N TRP A 268 7.12 8.22 13.51
CA TRP A 268 6.29 7.14 13.02
C TRP A 268 4.99 7.01 13.80
N LYS A 269 5.01 7.34 15.09
CA LYS A 269 3.84 7.38 15.95
C LYS A 269 2.89 8.54 15.60
N LEU A 270 3.45 9.70 15.18
CA LEU A 270 2.66 10.82 14.66
C LEU A 270 1.89 10.52 13.38
N LEU A 271 2.28 9.47 12.63
CA LEU A 271 1.57 9.05 11.41
C LEU A 271 0.34 8.18 11.67
N ILE A 272 0.06 7.80 12.91
CA ILE A 272 -1.14 7.06 13.31
C ILE A 272 -2.34 7.99 13.16
N LYS A 273 -3.36 7.56 12.42
CA LYS A 273 -4.55 8.38 12.21
C LYS A 273 -5.38 8.50 13.49
N ASP A 274 -5.76 7.37 14.04
CA ASP A 274 -6.57 7.29 15.26
C ASP A 274 -6.43 5.91 15.93
N ILE A 275 -7.19 5.69 17.00
CA ILE A 275 -7.18 4.45 17.77
C ILE A 275 -7.45 3.20 16.92
N SER A 276 -8.24 3.30 15.84
CA SER A 276 -8.60 2.15 14.99
C SER A 276 -7.40 1.55 14.23
N GLU A 277 -6.29 2.29 14.11
CA GLU A 277 -5.03 1.79 13.54
C GLU A 277 -4.11 1.15 14.58
N THR A 278 -4.56 1.00 15.83
CA THR A 278 -3.76 0.49 16.95
C THR A 278 -4.41 -0.75 17.59
N PRO A 279 -3.64 -1.61 18.27
CA PRO A 279 -4.16 -2.68 19.09
C PRO A 279 -4.49 -2.24 20.54
N LEU A 280 -4.52 -0.92 20.82
CA LEU A 280 -4.74 -0.34 22.13
C LEU A 280 -6.24 -0.21 22.43
N ASP A 281 -6.61 -0.34 23.69
CA ASP A 281 -7.91 0.09 24.18
C ASP A 281 -7.95 1.62 24.41
N GLU A 282 -9.10 2.16 24.80
CA GLU A 282 -9.29 3.61 24.97
C GLU A 282 -8.38 4.19 26.06
N ASN A 283 -8.17 3.48 27.18
CA ASN A 283 -7.33 3.93 28.28
C ASN A 283 -5.85 3.91 27.88
N GLU A 284 -5.40 2.81 27.28
CA GLU A 284 -4.05 2.66 26.75
C GLU A 284 -3.74 3.73 25.69
N TYR A 285 -4.74 4.08 24.87
CA TYR A 285 -4.58 5.12 23.86
C TYR A 285 -4.50 6.53 24.48
N CYS A 286 -5.27 6.84 25.50
CA CYS A 286 -5.15 8.09 26.24
C CYS A 286 -3.77 8.23 26.90
N GLU A 287 -3.24 7.15 27.48
CA GLU A 287 -1.89 7.09 28.03
C GLU A 287 -0.85 7.36 26.93
N PHE A 288 -1.02 6.69 25.76
CA PHE A 288 -0.15 6.88 24.61
C PHE A 288 -0.05 8.35 24.17
N LEU A 289 -1.18 9.07 24.09
CA LEU A 289 -1.20 10.48 23.75
C LEU A 289 -0.49 11.33 24.81
N THR A 290 -0.63 10.98 26.08
CA THR A 290 0.03 11.65 27.21
C THR A 290 1.55 11.47 27.13
N LEU A 291 2.02 10.24 26.89
CA LEU A 291 3.44 9.93 26.73
C LEU A 291 4.06 10.64 25.53
N ILE A 292 3.36 10.74 24.40
CA ILE A 292 3.81 11.51 23.23
C ILE A 292 4.05 12.98 23.62
N ARG A 293 3.10 13.58 24.33
CA ARG A 293 3.22 14.98 24.78
C ARG A 293 4.41 15.17 25.73
N GLU A 294 4.57 14.25 26.67
CA GLU A 294 5.68 14.25 27.63
C GLU A 294 7.02 14.15 26.91
N VAL A 295 7.21 13.18 26.02
CA VAL A 295 8.45 13.01 25.24
C VAL A 295 8.74 14.23 24.38
N LEU A 296 7.73 14.81 23.71
CA LEU A 296 7.88 16.02 22.90
C LEU A 296 8.34 17.23 23.73
N SER A 297 7.98 17.31 25.03
CA SER A 297 8.37 18.42 25.88
C SER A 297 9.90 18.55 26.09
N TYR A 298 10.62 17.44 25.94
CA TYR A 298 12.07 17.34 26.06
C TYR A 298 12.83 17.60 24.74
N ILE A 299 12.16 17.71 23.61
CA ILE A 299 12.78 17.86 22.29
C ILE A 299 12.71 19.32 21.85
N ASP A 300 13.83 19.88 21.42
CA ASP A 300 13.91 21.27 20.93
C ASP A 300 13.04 21.41 19.63
N ASP A 301 12.39 22.56 19.47
CA ASP A 301 11.49 22.84 18.34
C ASP A 301 12.21 22.74 16.99
N ASP A 302 13.49 23.12 16.93
CA ASP A 302 14.29 22.98 15.71
C ASP A 302 14.54 21.54 15.35
N VAL A 303 14.76 20.65 16.31
CA VAL A 303 14.90 19.20 16.09
C VAL A 303 13.60 18.61 15.54
N ILE A 304 12.45 19.00 16.11
CA ILE A 304 11.14 18.56 15.61
C ILE A 304 11.00 18.93 14.12
N ILE A 305 11.25 20.18 13.78
CA ILE A 305 11.05 20.70 12.41
C ILE A 305 12.08 20.19 11.41
N ASP A 306 13.31 19.94 11.83
CA ASP A 306 14.36 19.41 10.95
C ASP A 306 14.22 17.90 10.66
N THR A 307 13.30 17.22 11.33
CA THR A 307 13.06 15.79 11.15
C THR A 307 12.69 15.46 9.69
N LYS A 308 13.48 14.55 9.07
CA LYS A 308 13.30 14.16 7.66
C LYS A 308 12.32 13.01 7.49
N SER A 309 11.89 12.79 6.26
CA SER A 309 11.01 11.67 5.83
C SER A 309 9.57 11.73 6.36
N VAL A 310 9.13 12.88 6.88
CA VAL A 310 7.76 13.14 7.32
C VAL A 310 7.30 14.48 6.77
N SER A 311 6.00 14.61 6.49
CA SER A 311 5.44 15.90 6.03
C SER A 311 5.47 16.93 7.16
N HIS A 312 5.80 18.17 6.82
CA HIS A 312 5.78 19.30 7.77
C HIS A 312 4.45 19.43 8.53
N PHE A 313 3.33 18.98 7.99
CA PHE A 313 2.05 19.03 8.71
C PHE A 313 2.08 18.23 10.02
N TYR A 314 2.70 17.03 10.01
CA TYR A 314 2.89 16.24 11.24
C TYR A 314 3.85 16.91 12.22
N LEU A 315 4.91 17.54 11.71
CA LEU A 315 5.89 18.24 12.54
C LEU A 315 5.29 19.49 13.22
N TYR A 316 4.50 20.27 12.49
CA TYR A 316 3.75 21.38 13.07
C TYR A 316 2.63 20.92 14.03
N HIS A 317 2.06 19.74 13.80
CA HIS A 317 1.16 19.13 14.77
C HIS A 317 1.89 18.72 16.05
N ALA A 318 3.09 18.14 15.93
CA ALA A 318 3.94 17.84 17.09
C ALA A 318 4.24 19.11 17.92
N LEU A 319 4.58 20.24 17.26
CA LEU A 319 4.71 21.53 17.96
C LEU A 319 3.40 21.97 18.63
N LYS A 320 2.25 21.74 17.99
CA LYS A 320 0.96 22.05 18.59
C LYS A 320 0.69 21.19 19.83
N ILE A 321 1.02 19.89 19.80
CA ILE A 321 0.92 18.99 20.96
C ILE A 321 1.83 19.46 22.08
N LYS A 322 3.08 19.82 21.76
CA LYS A 322 4.09 20.28 22.72
C LYS A 322 3.67 21.57 23.42
N HIS A 323 3.29 22.59 22.66
CA HIS A 323 3.00 23.94 23.18
C HIS A 323 1.55 24.16 23.60
N GLY A 324 0.61 23.27 23.20
CA GLY A 324 -0.81 23.38 23.53
C GLY A 324 -1.41 24.74 23.15
N GLU A 325 -2.05 25.42 24.11
CA GLU A 325 -2.69 26.74 23.89
C GLU A 325 -1.69 27.86 23.51
N ASN A 326 -0.44 27.73 23.92
CA ASN A 326 0.60 28.70 23.59
C ASN A 326 1.14 28.58 22.15
N TYR A 327 0.73 27.56 21.38
CA TYR A 327 1.21 27.32 20.01
C TYR A 327 1.16 28.57 19.12
N SER A 328 0.08 29.36 19.21
CA SER A 328 -0.10 30.56 18.40
C SER A 328 0.92 31.69 18.68
N ARG A 329 1.63 31.62 19.80
CA ARG A 329 2.74 32.56 20.12
C ARG A 329 4.01 32.22 19.36
N TYR A 330 4.20 30.93 19.06
CA TYR A 330 5.38 30.42 18.35
C TYR A 330 5.17 30.39 16.85
N VAL A 331 3.95 30.04 16.39
CA VAL A 331 3.60 29.91 14.97
C VAL A 331 2.42 30.83 14.63
N TYR A 332 2.69 31.86 13.85
CA TYR A 332 1.70 32.90 13.54
C TYR A 332 1.81 33.40 12.09
N GLU A 333 0.70 33.92 11.59
CA GLU A 333 0.61 34.50 10.24
C GLU A 333 0.64 36.03 10.32
N ARG A 334 1.36 36.67 9.38
CA ARG A 334 1.44 38.14 9.30
C ARG A 334 1.48 38.62 7.85
N GLU A 335 0.66 39.63 7.55
CA GLU A 335 0.73 40.39 6.30
C GLU A 335 1.77 41.48 6.42
N THR A 336 2.62 41.63 5.39
CA THR A 336 3.59 42.72 5.26
C THR A 336 3.38 43.48 3.96
N GLU A 337 4.13 44.50 3.65
CA GLU A 337 4.07 45.20 2.36
C GLU A 337 4.45 44.27 1.19
N GLN A 338 5.40 43.35 1.38
CA GLN A 338 5.95 42.51 0.33
C GLN A 338 5.13 41.25 0.07
N ASP A 339 4.71 40.54 1.14
CA ASP A 339 4.02 39.24 1.02
C ASP A 339 3.17 38.95 2.29
N TYR A 340 2.51 37.80 2.29
CA TYR A 340 1.85 37.21 3.42
C TYR A 340 2.71 36.05 3.93
N TYR A 341 3.15 36.07 5.16
CA TYR A 341 4.14 35.18 5.73
C TYR A 341 3.55 34.32 6.85
N LEU A 342 4.07 33.11 6.97
CA LEU A 342 3.99 32.28 8.16
C LEU A 342 5.33 32.33 8.87
N TYR A 343 5.29 32.72 10.15
CA TYR A 343 6.46 32.80 11.02
C TYR A 343 6.46 31.67 12.05
N ARG A 344 7.66 31.24 12.45
CA ARG A 344 7.94 30.46 13.65
C ARG A 344 9.07 31.17 14.40
N GLU A 345 8.79 31.59 15.66
CA GLU A 345 9.77 32.26 16.49
C GLU A 345 10.48 33.44 15.78
N GLY A 346 9.73 34.22 15.04
CA GLY A 346 10.24 35.34 14.25
C GLY A 346 10.90 34.98 12.91
N GLN A 347 11.17 33.72 12.65
CA GLN A 347 11.73 33.25 11.38
C GLN A 347 10.64 32.97 10.34
N ILE A 348 10.90 33.32 9.09
CA ILE A 348 9.97 33.04 7.98
C ILE A 348 10.03 31.57 7.62
N VAL A 349 8.92 30.87 7.78
CA VAL A 349 8.74 29.45 7.43
C VAL A 349 8.17 29.27 6.03
N SER A 350 7.20 30.11 5.68
CA SER A 350 6.49 30.04 4.39
C SER A 350 6.01 31.42 3.97
N LYS A 351 5.90 31.60 2.67
CA LYS A 351 5.31 32.81 2.08
C LYS A 351 4.27 32.46 1.02
N LEU A 352 3.31 33.36 0.81
CA LEU A 352 2.21 33.15 -0.12
C LEU A 352 2.71 32.94 -1.56
N SER A 353 3.81 33.62 -1.95
CA SER A 353 4.44 33.46 -3.26
C SER A 353 5.07 32.10 -3.53
N ASP A 354 5.28 31.26 -2.50
CA ASP A 354 5.84 29.91 -2.63
C ASP A 354 4.78 28.80 -2.68
N GLN A 355 3.51 29.16 -2.57
CA GLN A 355 2.44 28.18 -2.58
C GLN A 355 2.38 27.42 -3.90
N THR A 356 2.09 26.13 -3.80
CA THR A 356 1.99 25.22 -4.95
C THR A 356 0.56 24.77 -5.13
N LEU A 357 0.05 24.99 -6.34
CA LEU A 357 -1.22 24.48 -6.82
C LEU A 357 -1.00 23.13 -7.49
N THR A 358 -1.69 22.11 -7.03
CA THR A 358 -1.64 20.78 -7.64
C THR A 358 -2.84 20.58 -8.55
N ILE A 359 -2.59 20.40 -9.84
CA ILE A 359 -3.61 20.06 -10.84
C ILE A 359 -3.65 18.54 -10.97
N GLU A 360 -4.81 17.95 -10.68
CA GLU A 360 -5.02 16.51 -10.75
C GLU A 360 -5.76 16.10 -12.01
N ILE A 361 -6.76 16.88 -12.38
CA ILE A 361 -7.60 16.63 -13.56
C ILE A 361 -7.49 17.83 -14.48
N LEU A 362 -7.19 17.56 -15.75
CA LEU A 362 -7.21 18.51 -16.84
C LEU A 362 -7.98 17.87 -17.99
N GLU A 363 -9.22 18.28 -18.17
CA GLU A 363 -10.14 17.73 -19.16
C GLU A 363 -10.64 18.84 -20.09
N GLU A 364 -10.81 18.47 -21.34
CA GLU A 364 -11.37 19.36 -22.33
C GLU A 364 -12.80 18.89 -22.64
N ASN A 365 -13.78 19.72 -22.32
CA ASN A 365 -15.18 19.57 -22.68
C ASN A 365 -15.42 20.25 -24.05
N GLU A 366 -16.67 20.28 -24.49
CA GLU A 366 -17.07 20.88 -25.74
C GLU A 366 -16.78 22.39 -25.75
N ASP A 367 -17.24 23.12 -24.75
CA ASP A 367 -17.17 24.58 -24.66
C ASP A 367 -16.16 25.10 -23.64
N SER A 368 -15.53 24.22 -22.86
CA SER A 368 -14.66 24.62 -21.76
C SER A 368 -13.50 23.67 -21.51
N VAL A 369 -12.49 24.18 -20.83
CA VAL A 369 -11.42 23.39 -20.22
C VAL A 369 -11.69 23.31 -18.72
N HIS A 370 -11.86 22.08 -18.23
CA HIS A 370 -12.13 21.77 -16.84
C HIS A 370 -10.85 21.43 -16.10
N ILE A 371 -10.57 22.12 -15.01
CA ILE A 371 -9.36 21.92 -14.19
C ILE A 371 -9.81 21.70 -12.73
N GLU A 372 -9.42 20.56 -12.16
CA GLU A 372 -9.58 20.28 -10.74
C GLU A 372 -8.27 19.95 -10.07
N GLY A 373 -8.18 20.24 -8.78
CA GLY A 373 -7.04 19.92 -7.98
C GLY A 373 -7.16 20.43 -6.55
N PHE A 374 -6.02 20.62 -5.92
CA PHE A 374 -5.93 21.14 -4.56
C PHE A 374 -4.66 21.97 -4.37
N TRP A 375 -4.60 22.70 -3.28
CA TRP A 375 -3.33 23.29 -2.83
C TRP A 375 -3.01 22.84 -1.41
N SER A 376 -1.73 22.72 -1.16
CA SER A 376 -1.20 22.34 0.14
C SER A 376 -0.44 23.54 0.70
N SER A 377 -0.77 23.89 1.95
CA SER A 377 -0.20 25.07 2.59
C SER A 377 -0.19 24.89 4.10
N LEU A 378 0.85 25.36 4.78
CA LEU A 378 0.89 25.47 6.24
C LEU A 378 0.00 26.61 6.78
N PHE A 379 -0.37 27.56 5.94
CA PHE A 379 -1.27 28.64 6.32
C PHE A 379 -2.66 28.11 6.69
N ASN A 380 -3.35 28.86 7.55
CA ASN A 380 -4.78 28.65 7.80
C ASN A 380 -5.56 28.83 6.49
N SER A 381 -6.45 27.90 6.18
CA SER A 381 -7.22 27.89 4.94
C SER A 381 -8.29 29.01 4.85
N LYS A 382 -8.64 29.67 5.96
CA LYS A 382 -9.59 30.77 5.96
C LYS A 382 -9.03 31.97 5.19
N GLY A 383 -9.89 32.61 4.36
CA GLY A 383 -9.53 33.82 3.61
C GLY A 383 -8.74 33.60 2.32
N PHE A 384 -8.48 32.35 1.92
CA PHE A 384 -7.90 32.06 0.62
C PHE A 384 -8.95 32.09 -0.49
N ASN A 385 -8.56 32.73 -1.62
CA ASN A 385 -9.28 32.56 -2.88
C ASN A 385 -8.31 32.23 -3.99
N LEU A 386 -8.73 31.36 -4.92
CA LEU A 386 -7.98 30.96 -6.11
C LEU A 386 -8.65 31.53 -7.35
N TYR A 387 -7.83 32.08 -8.26
CA TYR A 387 -8.26 32.60 -9.55
C TYR A 387 -7.38 32.06 -10.67
N ALA A 388 -7.99 31.73 -11.82
CA ALA A 388 -7.29 31.61 -13.09
C ALA A 388 -7.36 32.96 -13.81
N LYS A 389 -6.23 33.42 -14.39
CA LYS A 389 -6.15 34.60 -15.25
C LYS A 389 -5.80 34.15 -16.67
N ILE A 390 -6.58 34.59 -17.68
CA ILE A 390 -6.37 34.36 -19.09
C ILE A 390 -6.51 35.71 -19.78
N GLY A 391 -5.43 36.24 -20.34
CA GLY A 391 -5.41 37.63 -20.79
C GLY A 391 -5.75 38.58 -19.63
N GLU A 392 -6.76 39.39 -19.76
CA GLU A 392 -7.26 40.27 -18.70
C GLU A 392 -8.40 39.63 -17.88
N THR A 393 -8.97 38.54 -18.35
CA THR A 393 -10.08 37.87 -17.69
C THR A 393 -9.62 37.08 -16.47
N LYS A 394 -10.38 37.22 -15.36
CA LYS A 394 -10.15 36.51 -14.10
C LYS A 394 -11.36 35.64 -13.76
N ILE A 395 -11.13 34.36 -13.61
CA ILE A 395 -12.16 33.36 -13.23
C ILE A 395 -11.86 32.86 -11.82
N LYS A 396 -12.82 33.04 -10.91
CA LYS A 396 -12.69 32.53 -9.52
C LYS A 396 -12.96 31.05 -9.51
N ALA A 397 -12.08 30.28 -8.84
CA ALA A 397 -12.28 28.87 -8.61
C ALA A 397 -13.45 28.61 -7.66
N LYS A 398 -14.18 27.55 -7.90
CA LYS A 398 -15.13 26.97 -6.95
C LYS A 398 -14.39 26.09 -5.96
N ASN A 399 -14.68 26.24 -4.67
CA ASN A 399 -14.16 25.33 -3.65
C ASN A 399 -14.91 23.98 -3.73
N ILE A 400 -14.17 22.89 -3.73
CA ILE A 400 -14.74 21.54 -3.70
C ILE A 400 -14.23 20.81 -2.46
N LYS A 401 -15.09 19.95 -1.90
CA LYS A 401 -14.74 19.13 -0.74
C LYS A 401 -13.82 17.98 -1.15
N ARG A 402 -12.72 17.81 -0.43
CA ARG A 402 -11.75 16.74 -0.68
C ARG A 402 -11.31 16.13 0.63
N GLN A 403 -12.08 15.15 1.12
CA GLN A 403 -11.80 14.51 2.42
C GLN A 403 -10.63 13.54 2.39
N HIS A 404 -10.37 12.89 1.24
CA HIS A 404 -9.36 11.83 1.15
C HIS A 404 -7.91 12.30 1.17
N ASN A 405 -7.66 13.61 1.06
CA ASN A 405 -6.33 14.18 1.13
C ASN A 405 -6.07 14.92 2.46
N ASP A 406 -6.97 14.83 3.42
CA ASP A 406 -6.77 15.41 4.73
C ASP A 406 -5.65 14.65 5.46
N TYR A 407 -4.76 15.38 6.12
CA TYR A 407 -3.81 14.78 7.05
C TYR A 407 -4.49 14.60 8.40
N ILE A 408 -4.44 13.39 8.89
CA ILE A 408 -4.96 13.01 10.21
C ILE A 408 -3.78 12.50 11.03
N SER A 409 -3.71 12.88 12.27
CA SER A 409 -2.70 12.45 13.22
C SER A 409 -3.32 12.35 14.60
N LEU A 410 -3.21 11.20 15.22
CA LEU A 410 -3.60 10.96 16.61
C LEU A 410 -5.04 11.40 16.95
N GLY A 411 -5.98 11.15 16.02
CA GLY A 411 -7.40 11.51 16.16
C GLY A 411 -7.75 12.93 15.68
N GLU A 412 -6.77 13.78 15.38
CA GLU A 412 -7.01 15.13 14.89
C GLU A 412 -6.84 15.26 13.37
N VAL A 413 -7.75 16.00 12.73
CA VAL A 413 -7.56 16.45 11.34
C VAL A 413 -6.61 17.65 11.36
N ILE A 414 -5.32 17.40 11.16
CA ILE A 414 -4.26 18.41 11.30
C ILE A 414 -4.15 19.32 10.08
N LYS A 415 -4.59 18.85 8.91
CA LYS A 415 -4.66 19.68 7.70
C LYS A 415 -5.73 19.20 6.75
N LYS A 416 -6.62 20.10 6.37
CA LYS A 416 -7.55 19.93 5.26
C LYS A 416 -6.94 20.47 3.98
N TYR A 417 -7.05 19.71 2.90
CA TYR A 417 -6.69 20.20 1.59
C TYR A 417 -7.88 20.88 0.92
N PRO A 418 -7.84 22.20 0.74
CA PRO A 418 -8.87 22.85 -0.04
C PRO A 418 -8.75 22.37 -1.49
N GLY A 419 -9.81 21.71 -1.95
CA GLY A 419 -9.98 21.39 -3.35
C GLY A 419 -10.53 22.55 -4.13
N PHE A 420 -10.22 22.61 -5.41
CA PHE A 420 -10.77 23.61 -6.31
C PHE A 420 -11.22 22.99 -7.63
N SER A 421 -12.16 23.67 -8.27
CA SER A 421 -12.63 23.38 -9.63
C SER A 421 -12.78 24.68 -10.38
N ILE A 422 -12.28 24.71 -11.62
CA ILE A 422 -12.40 25.85 -12.53
C ILE A 422 -12.82 25.33 -13.90
N ASP A 423 -13.87 25.92 -14.46
CA ASP A 423 -14.29 25.72 -15.84
C ASP A 423 -13.91 26.99 -16.64
N ILE A 424 -13.03 26.85 -17.61
CA ILE A 424 -12.55 27.94 -18.45
C ILE A 424 -13.20 27.84 -19.82
N PRO A 425 -14.10 28.76 -20.20
CA PRO A 425 -14.68 28.79 -21.54
C PRO A 425 -13.62 28.84 -22.63
N LYS A 426 -13.77 28.05 -23.70
CA LYS A 426 -12.83 28.02 -24.83
C LYS A 426 -12.74 29.36 -25.57
N SER A 427 -13.78 30.19 -25.53
CA SER A 427 -13.76 31.54 -26.09
C SER A 427 -12.62 32.39 -25.50
N TYR A 428 -12.26 32.22 -24.25
CA TYR A 428 -11.10 32.92 -23.63
C TYR A 428 -9.75 32.38 -24.06
N LEU A 429 -9.70 31.19 -24.67
CA LEU A 429 -8.46 30.57 -25.11
C LEU A 429 -8.08 30.97 -26.54
N ALA A 430 -9.01 31.51 -27.32
CA ALA A 430 -8.82 31.78 -28.75
C ALA A 430 -7.64 32.73 -29.00
N ASP A 431 -7.54 33.82 -28.23
CA ASP A 431 -6.58 34.91 -28.40
C ASP A 431 -5.45 34.91 -27.36
N ASN A 432 -5.34 33.85 -26.57
CA ASN A 432 -4.37 33.74 -25.48
C ASN A 432 -3.50 32.49 -25.63
N GLN A 433 -2.36 32.43 -24.94
CA GLN A 433 -1.42 31.32 -25.03
C GLN A 433 -1.15 30.65 -23.67
N HIS A 434 -1.66 31.19 -22.56
CA HIS A 434 -1.40 30.65 -21.24
C HIS A 434 -2.48 31.03 -20.23
N ILE A 435 -2.53 30.21 -19.17
CA ILE A 435 -3.33 30.40 -17.97
C ILE A 435 -2.39 30.60 -16.80
N GLU A 436 -2.60 31.67 -16.04
CA GLU A 436 -1.92 31.94 -14.78
C GLU A 436 -2.85 31.67 -13.60
N PHE A 437 -2.31 31.10 -12.51
CA PHE A 437 -3.09 30.86 -11.31
C PHE A 437 -2.59 31.74 -10.16
N PHE A 438 -3.51 32.40 -9.48
CA PHE A 438 -3.23 33.31 -8.38
C PHE A 438 -3.98 32.88 -7.13
N ILE A 439 -3.29 32.86 -6.02
CA ILE A 439 -3.86 32.78 -4.68
C ILE A 439 -3.88 34.17 -4.06
N THR A 440 -5.00 34.48 -3.38
CA THR A 440 -5.13 35.70 -2.57
C THR A 440 -5.34 35.32 -1.12
N LYS A 441 -4.72 36.10 -0.21
CA LYS A 441 -4.96 36.04 1.22
C LYS A 441 -4.73 37.45 1.80
N GLY A 442 -5.69 37.96 2.58
CA GLY A 442 -5.71 39.36 2.96
C GLY A 442 -5.74 40.26 1.71
N LYS A 443 -4.92 41.30 1.67
CA LYS A 443 -4.74 42.20 0.53
C LYS A 443 -3.73 41.65 -0.51
N LYS A 444 -3.04 40.53 -0.22
CA LYS A 444 -1.98 39.99 -1.07
C LYS A 444 -2.52 39.06 -2.13
N ARG A 445 -1.94 39.18 -3.33
CA ARG A 445 -2.20 38.33 -4.49
C ARG A 445 -0.86 37.86 -5.08
N LYS A 446 -0.64 36.56 -5.13
CA LYS A 446 0.59 35.95 -5.63
C LYS A 446 0.31 34.85 -6.63
N MET A 447 1.15 34.77 -7.68
CA MET A 447 1.12 33.68 -8.66
C MET A 447 1.66 32.40 -8.01
N THR A 448 0.95 31.28 -8.18
CA THR A 448 1.30 29.97 -7.64
C THR A 448 2.28 29.20 -8.50
N LYS A 449 3.10 28.33 -7.89
CA LYS A 449 3.79 27.26 -8.59
C LYS A 449 2.78 26.19 -9.00
N LEU A 450 3.01 25.47 -10.11
CA LEU A 450 2.13 24.41 -10.58
C LEU A 450 2.80 23.05 -10.40
N ARG A 451 2.02 22.09 -9.91
CA ARG A 451 2.37 20.66 -9.83
C ARG A 451 1.29 19.86 -10.54
N PHE A 452 1.68 18.75 -11.16
CA PHE A 452 0.76 17.94 -11.96
C PHE A 452 0.73 16.51 -11.48
N PHE A 453 -0.49 15.97 -11.31
CA PHE A 453 -0.73 14.58 -11.02
C PHE A 453 -1.17 13.79 -12.26
N LYS A 454 -1.40 12.49 -12.05
CA LYS A 454 -1.57 11.49 -13.09
C LYS A 454 -2.60 11.87 -14.17
N TYR A 455 -3.78 12.31 -13.80
CA TYR A 455 -4.89 12.55 -14.72
C TYR A 455 -4.86 13.95 -15.38
N SER A 456 -3.88 14.76 -15.04
CA SER A 456 -3.61 15.99 -15.80
C SER A 456 -2.95 15.71 -17.15
N GLY A 457 -2.30 14.56 -17.31
CA GLY A 457 -1.48 14.21 -18.47
C GLY A 457 -0.10 14.85 -18.48
N LEU A 458 0.19 15.77 -17.55
CA LEU A 458 1.46 16.50 -17.47
C LEU A 458 2.39 15.94 -16.39
N SER A 459 3.68 16.30 -16.46
CA SER A 459 4.70 15.92 -15.48
C SER A 459 5.65 17.08 -15.21
N ASN A 460 5.94 17.34 -13.92
CA ASN A 460 7.00 18.29 -13.53
C ASN A 460 8.40 17.68 -13.56
N VAL A 461 8.51 16.34 -13.64
CA VAL A 461 9.79 15.61 -13.62
C VAL A 461 10.38 15.48 -15.04
N LEU A 462 9.51 15.41 -16.05
CA LEU A 462 9.90 15.23 -17.44
C LEU A 462 9.85 16.57 -18.19
N TYR A 463 11.00 16.98 -18.71
CA TYR A 463 11.09 18.18 -19.52
C TYR A 463 10.28 18.05 -20.81
N ASN A 464 9.67 19.16 -21.27
CA ASN A 464 8.81 19.22 -22.43
C ASN A 464 7.60 18.27 -22.39
N SER A 465 7.16 17.89 -21.17
CA SER A 465 5.91 17.16 -20.97
C SER A 465 4.74 17.97 -21.54
N TYR A 466 3.85 17.30 -22.26
CA TYR A 466 2.67 17.91 -22.86
C TYR A 466 1.47 16.97 -22.76
N ALA A 467 0.27 17.52 -22.88
CA ALA A 467 -0.99 16.76 -22.88
C ALA A 467 -1.85 17.23 -24.07
N ALA A 468 -1.95 16.38 -25.10
CA ALA A 468 -2.80 16.66 -26.26
C ALA A 468 -4.26 16.24 -25.91
N LYS A 469 -5.17 17.22 -25.99
CA LYS A 469 -6.62 17.04 -25.83
C LYS A 469 -7.30 17.21 -27.19
N LYS A 470 -8.63 17.41 -27.24
CA LYS A 470 -9.40 17.52 -28.49
C LYS A 470 -8.90 18.67 -29.36
N ASP A 471 -8.97 19.92 -28.88
CA ASP A 471 -8.70 21.14 -29.63
C ASP A 471 -7.39 21.80 -29.22
N TYR A 472 -6.84 21.48 -28.05
CA TYR A 472 -5.67 22.12 -27.46
C TYR A 472 -4.61 21.13 -27.01
N ILE A 473 -3.34 21.56 -27.11
CA ILE A 473 -2.18 20.90 -26.49
C ILE A 473 -1.74 21.76 -25.33
N PHE A 474 -1.77 21.17 -24.11
CA PHE A 474 -1.31 21.83 -22.90
C PHE A 474 0.11 21.41 -22.56
N TYR A 475 0.90 22.36 -22.02
CA TYR A 475 2.24 22.11 -21.52
C TYR A 475 2.62 23.14 -20.46
N TYR A 476 3.68 22.89 -19.73
CA TYR A 476 4.08 23.70 -18.59
C TYR A 476 5.33 24.50 -18.89
N ASN A 477 5.32 25.78 -18.58
CA ASN A 477 6.47 26.65 -18.64
C ASN A 477 6.51 27.58 -17.43
N TYR A 478 7.54 27.40 -16.58
CA TYR A 478 7.72 28.13 -15.33
C TYR A 478 6.49 28.02 -14.43
N LYS A 479 5.72 29.07 -14.22
CA LYS A 479 4.50 29.09 -13.38
C LYS A 479 3.21 29.10 -14.20
N LYS A 480 3.28 28.98 -15.52
CA LYS A 480 2.16 29.11 -16.44
C LYS A 480 1.76 27.77 -17.04
N LEU A 481 0.46 27.52 -17.12
CA LEU A 481 -0.09 26.46 -17.95
C LEU A 481 -0.26 27.01 -19.36
N MET A 482 0.65 26.62 -20.25
CA MET A 482 0.65 27.03 -21.65
C MET A 482 -0.30 26.12 -22.44
N PHE A 483 -0.85 26.66 -23.55
CA PHE A 483 -1.62 25.89 -24.51
C PHE A 483 -1.48 26.43 -25.93
N GLU A 484 -1.71 25.58 -26.91
CA GLU A 484 -1.75 25.90 -28.33
C GLU A 484 -2.76 24.98 -29.04
N LYS A 485 -3.17 25.37 -30.29
CA LYS A 485 -4.10 24.54 -31.06
C LYS A 485 -3.52 23.14 -31.34
N ASN A 486 -4.36 22.12 -31.16
CA ASN A 486 -4.01 20.74 -31.43
C ASN A 486 -4.18 20.42 -32.90
N ASN A 487 -3.13 20.59 -33.67
CA ASN A 487 -3.03 20.16 -35.08
C ASN A 487 -1.86 19.18 -35.23
N VAL A 488 -1.79 18.52 -36.38
CA VAL A 488 -0.78 17.49 -36.66
C VAL A 488 0.66 18.04 -36.51
N LYS A 489 0.92 19.25 -37.00
CA LYS A 489 2.23 19.93 -36.93
C LYS A 489 2.64 20.17 -35.47
N ASN A 490 1.79 20.80 -34.69
CA ASN A 490 2.09 21.13 -33.30
C ASN A 490 2.27 19.87 -32.46
N ARG A 491 1.42 18.84 -32.65
CA ARG A 491 1.55 17.54 -31.97
C ARG A 491 2.89 16.87 -32.29
N PHE A 492 3.29 16.87 -33.56
CA PHE A 492 4.58 16.31 -33.98
C PHE A 492 5.76 17.07 -33.36
N ILE A 493 5.74 18.41 -33.35
CA ILE A 493 6.79 19.23 -32.74
C ILE A 493 6.90 18.94 -31.23
N LYS A 494 5.78 18.85 -30.51
CA LYS A 494 5.79 18.55 -29.07
C LYS A 494 6.30 17.13 -28.77
N GLU A 495 5.84 16.13 -29.53
CA GLU A 495 6.33 14.76 -29.36
C GLU A 495 7.84 14.67 -29.64
N PHE A 496 8.32 15.29 -30.71
CA PHE A 496 9.75 15.29 -31.03
C PHE A 496 10.58 15.93 -29.91
N ARG A 497 10.17 17.09 -29.42
CA ARG A 497 10.84 17.77 -28.29
C ARG A 497 10.83 16.92 -27.03
N PHE A 498 9.71 16.26 -26.74
CA PHE A 498 9.57 15.37 -25.59
C PHE A 498 10.52 14.17 -25.71
N LEU A 499 10.53 13.47 -26.84
CA LEU A 499 11.42 12.32 -27.09
C LEU A 499 12.90 12.70 -27.00
N LYS A 500 13.28 13.87 -27.55
CA LYS A 500 14.65 14.42 -27.42
C LYS A 500 15.03 14.68 -25.96
N SER A 501 14.10 15.20 -25.18
CA SER A 501 14.30 15.41 -23.73
C SER A 501 14.42 14.10 -22.95
N LEU A 502 13.59 13.10 -23.26
CA LEU A 502 13.67 11.78 -22.68
C LEU A 502 15.04 11.13 -22.94
N HIS A 503 15.51 11.18 -24.18
CA HIS A 503 16.82 10.64 -24.55
C HIS A 503 17.94 11.26 -23.70
N LYS A 504 17.96 12.59 -23.56
CA LYS A 504 18.94 13.32 -22.76
C LYS A 504 18.86 13.01 -21.27
N SER A 505 17.66 12.68 -20.75
CA SER A 505 17.42 12.45 -19.30
C SER A 505 17.91 11.11 -18.79
N GLY A 506 18.43 10.22 -19.65
CA GLY A 506 18.81 8.84 -19.31
C GLY A 506 19.94 8.71 -18.28
N GLY A 507 20.78 9.75 -18.10
CA GLY A 507 21.87 9.77 -17.12
C GLY A 507 22.85 8.60 -17.29
N LYS A 508 23.54 8.21 -16.21
CA LYS A 508 24.53 7.10 -16.22
C LYS A 508 23.87 5.71 -16.01
N SER A 509 22.65 5.63 -15.47
CA SER A 509 21.99 4.36 -15.14
C SER A 509 21.58 3.56 -16.38
N LYS A 510 22.13 2.35 -16.55
CA LYS A 510 21.78 1.39 -17.62
C LYS A 510 20.29 1.02 -17.59
N LYS A 511 19.71 0.80 -16.38
CA LYS A 511 18.28 0.46 -16.17
C LYS A 511 17.37 1.60 -16.67
N ARG A 512 17.69 2.85 -16.33
CA ARG A 512 16.94 4.03 -16.78
C ARG A 512 17.03 4.24 -18.30
N LYS A 513 18.21 4.11 -18.89
CA LYS A 513 18.40 4.20 -20.35
C LYS A 513 17.56 3.14 -21.08
N SER A 514 17.55 1.89 -20.61
CA SER A 514 16.73 0.81 -21.17
C SER A 514 15.23 1.11 -21.10
N ALA A 515 14.75 1.60 -19.96
CA ALA A 515 13.35 1.99 -19.77
C ALA A 515 12.94 3.11 -20.73
N ILE A 516 13.76 4.15 -20.89
CA ILE A 516 13.52 5.26 -21.82
C ILE A 516 13.47 4.75 -23.27
N LYS A 517 14.42 3.90 -23.68
CA LYS A 517 14.42 3.31 -25.04
C LYS A 517 13.13 2.53 -25.31
N LYS A 518 12.69 1.70 -24.37
CA LYS A 518 11.42 0.97 -24.47
C LYS A 518 10.22 1.92 -24.55
N ALA A 519 10.23 3.01 -23.78
CA ALA A 519 9.18 4.01 -23.82
C ALA A 519 9.11 4.73 -25.18
N MET A 520 10.25 5.14 -25.73
CA MET A 520 10.32 5.80 -27.04
C MET A 520 9.78 4.89 -28.14
N VAL A 521 10.17 3.59 -28.17
CA VAL A 521 9.66 2.61 -29.14
C VAL A 521 8.15 2.44 -29.00
N ALA A 522 7.62 2.33 -27.78
CA ALA A 522 6.18 2.18 -27.57
C ALA A 522 5.39 3.43 -28.00
N ARG A 523 5.91 4.63 -27.74
CA ARG A 523 5.28 5.88 -28.19
C ARG A 523 5.24 5.99 -29.72
N MET A 524 6.36 5.69 -30.40
CA MET A 524 6.40 5.67 -31.87
C MET A 524 5.42 4.66 -32.45
N ALA A 525 5.40 3.44 -31.90
CA ALA A 525 4.45 2.40 -32.32
C ALA A 525 2.98 2.81 -32.11
N HIS A 526 2.68 3.50 -31.01
CA HIS A 526 1.35 4.07 -30.77
C HIS A 526 0.97 5.09 -31.84
N HIS A 527 1.84 6.04 -32.18
CA HIS A 527 1.55 7.05 -33.22
C HIS A 527 1.34 6.41 -34.59
N VAL A 528 2.19 5.45 -34.96
CA VAL A 528 2.01 4.69 -36.21
C VAL A 528 0.66 3.94 -36.19
N PHE A 529 0.34 3.25 -35.08
CA PHE A 529 -0.92 2.51 -34.96
C PHE A 529 -2.13 3.44 -35.12
N THR A 530 -2.11 4.63 -34.51
CA THR A 530 -3.24 5.59 -34.57
C THR A 530 -3.46 6.17 -35.95
N ILE A 531 -2.43 6.31 -36.79
CA ILE A 531 -2.54 6.75 -38.20
C ILE A 531 -3.36 5.72 -38.99
N PHE A 532 -3.08 4.42 -38.81
CA PHE A 532 -3.72 3.35 -39.60
C PHE A 532 -5.03 2.84 -38.95
N ASN A 533 -5.27 3.11 -37.65
CA ASN A 533 -6.46 2.66 -36.94
C ASN A 533 -7.43 3.82 -36.66
N ARG A 534 -8.41 3.99 -37.53
CA ARG A 534 -9.45 5.03 -37.38
C ARG A 534 -10.64 4.60 -36.54
N LYS A 535 -10.79 3.29 -36.23
CA LYS A 535 -11.92 2.75 -35.43
C LYS A 535 -11.60 2.81 -33.94
N PRO A 536 -12.57 3.21 -33.09
CA PRO A 536 -12.42 3.15 -31.65
C PRO A 536 -12.03 1.74 -31.17
N VAL A 537 -11.27 1.67 -30.09
CA VAL A 537 -10.82 0.41 -29.48
C VAL A 537 -11.35 0.31 -28.05
N TRP A 538 -12.03 -0.77 -27.73
CA TRP A 538 -12.45 -1.10 -26.36
C TRP A 538 -11.67 -2.30 -25.85
N LEU A 539 -11.13 -2.21 -24.65
CA LEU A 539 -10.44 -3.30 -23.95
C LEU A 539 -11.31 -3.80 -22.81
N PHE A 540 -11.53 -5.09 -22.74
CA PHE A 540 -12.28 -5.77 -21.68
C PHE A 540 -11.31 -6.59 -20.82
N ILE A 541 -11.40 -6.47 -19.50
CA ILE A 541 -10.50 -7.13 -18.56
C ILE A 541 -11.28 -7.52 -17.30
N ASP A 542 -11.28 -8.79 -16.94
CA ASP A 542 -11.70 -9.24 -15.60
C ASP A 542 -10.50 -9.31 -14.67
N ARG A 543 -9.86 -10.46 -14.51
CA ARG A 543 -8.58 -10.63 -13.81
C ARG A 543 -7.47 -10.87 -14.81
N GLN A 544 -6.21 -10.79 -14.34
CA GLN A 544 -5.08 -11.06 -15.22
C GLN A 544 -5.03 -12.52 -15.71
N ASP A 545 -5.46 -13.45 -14.86
CA ASP A 545 -5.31 -14.89 -14.98
C ASP A 545 -6.65 -15.66 -15.07
N LYS A 546 -7.77 -15.01 -14.81
CA LYS A 546 -9.10 -15.62 -14.83
C LYS A 546 -10.13 -14.66 -15.42
N ALA A 547 -11.04 -15.20 -16.21
CA ALA A 547 -12.24 -14.54 -16.71
C ALA A 547 -13.48 -15.05 -15.93
N ASP A 548 -14.65 -15.01 -16.52
CA ASP A 548 -15.94 -15.44 -15.95
C ASP A 548 -16.53 -14.44 -14.95
N ASP A 549 -16.37 -13.15 -15.27
CA ASP A 549 -16.97 -12.06 -14.51
C ASP A 549 -17.62 -11.04 -15.46
N ASN A 550 -18.07 -9.92 -14.96
CA ASN A 550 -18.91 -8.93 -15.66
C ASN A 550 -18.30 -8.45 -16.99
N ALA A 551 -16.98 -8.33 -17.12
CA ALA A 551 -16.36 -7.87 -18.36
C ALA A 551 -16.40 -8.95 -19.44
N GLU A 552 -16.26 -10.23 -19.11
CA GLU A 552 -16.44 -11.32 -20.07
C GLU A 552 -17.87 -11.36 -20.60
N HIS A 553 -18.86 -11.32 -19.69
CA HIS A 553 -20.27 -11.37 -20.07
C HIS A 553 -20.69 -10.20 -20.96
N LEU A 554 -20.16 -9.01 -20.67
CA LEU A 554 -20.38 -7.83 -21.50
C LEU A 554 -19.64 -7.91 -22.82
N PHE A 555 -18.40 -8.45 -22.84
CA PHE A 555 -17.62 -8.66 -24.06
C PHE A 555 -18.35 -9.60 -25.04
N LYS A 556 -18.83 -10.75 -24.56
CA LYS A 556 -19.60 -11.70 -25.38
C LYS A 556 -20.85 -11.07 -25.99
N TYR A 557 -21.50 -10.17 -25.26
CA TYR A 557 -22.64 -9.42 -25.78
C TYR A 557 -22.19 -8.35 -26.81
N ALA A 558 -21.14 -7.60 -26.49
CA ALA A 558 -20.69 -6.46 -27.28
C ALA A 558 -20.13 -6.86 -28.65
N ILE A 559 -19.42 -8.00 -28.76
CA ILE A 559 -18.82 -8.42 -30.03
C ILE A 559 -19.83 -8.69 -31.13
N ASN A 560 -21.06 -9.04 -30.78
CA ASN A 560 -22.16 -9.27 -31.71
C ASN A 560 -22.83 -7.95 -32.19
N LYS A 561 -22.35 -6.77 -31.76
CA LYS A 561 -22.88 -5.49 -32.16
C LYS A 561 -22.04 -4.86 -33.28
N ASN A 562 -22.71 -4.50 -34.37
CA ASN A 562 -22.07 -3.83 -35.51
C ASN A 562 -22.04 -2.29 -35.29
N ASP A 563 -21.18 -1.83 -34.40
CA ASP A 563 -21.04 -0.46 -33.96
C ASP A 563 -19.76 0.25 -34.47
N GLY A 564 -19.00 -0.43 -35.30
CA GLY A 564 -17.73 0.07 -35.80
C GLY A 564 -16.56 0.05 -34.79
N VAL A 565 -16.76 -0.44 -33.56
CA VAL A 565 -15.76 -0.49 -32.49
C VAL A 565 -14.96 -1.80 -32.55
N LYS A 566 -13.63 -1.69 -32.44
CA LYS A 566 -12.77 -2.86 -32.27
C LYS A 566 -12.73 -3.28 -30.80
N LYS A 567 -13.15 -4.51 -30.50
CA LYS A 567 -13.29 -5.04 -29.16
C LYS A 567 -12.27 -6.14 -28.92
N TYR A 568 -11.55 -6.08 -27.78
CA TYR A 568 -10.53 -7.05 -27.41
C TYR A 568 -10.68 -7.44 -25.94
N PHE A 569 -10.51 -8.73 -25.65
CA PHE A 569 -10.39 -9.20 -24.29
C PHE A 569 -8.91 -9.38 -23.91
N VAL A 570 -8.52 -8.97 -22.71
CA VAL A 570 -7.13 -9.01 -22.24
C VAL A 570 -7.02 -9.98 -21.08
N ILE A 571 -6.15 -11.00 -21.23
CA ILE A 571 -5.88 -12.02 -20.20
C ILE A 571 -4.48 -12.60 -20.41
N LYS A 572 -3.86 -13.19 -19.39
CA LYS A 572 -2.58 -13.90 -19.53
C LYS A 572 -2.67 -15.06 -20.51
N LYS A 573 -1.59 -15.29 -21.26
CA LYS A 573 -1.54 -16.34 -22.28
C LYS A 573 -1.62 -17.76 -21.69
N ASP A 574 -1.09 -17.93 -20.50
CA ASP A 574 -1.07 -19.17 -19.70
C ASP A 574 -2.34 -19.40 -18.87
N SER A 575 -3.31 -18.49 -18.94
CA SER A 575 -4.62 -18.69 -18.31
C SER A 575 -5.40 -19.81 -18.98
N LYS A 576 -6.06 -20.66 -18.18
CA LYS A 576 -6.98 -21.69 -18.64
C LYS A 576 -8.16 -21.12 -19.47
N ASP A 577 -8.51 -19.85 -19.23
CA ASP A 577 -9.59 -19.16 -19.93
C ASP A 577 -9.18 -18.58 -21.28
N TYR A 578 -7.87 -18.49 -21.58
CA TYR A 578 -7.38 -17.82 -22.78
C TYR A 578 -8.01 -18.38 -24.08
N ASP A 579 -7.93 -19.69 -24.26
CA ASP A 579 -8.47 -20.32 -25.46
C ASP A 579 -10.01 -20.42 -25.44
N ARG A 580 -10.62 -20.50 -24.26
CA ARG A 580 -12.06 -20.43 -24.08
C ARG A 580 -12.64 -19.10 -24.57
N ILE A 581 -12.03 -17.97 -24.16
CA ILE A 581 -12.48 -16.63 -24.57
C ILE A 581 -12.20 -16.39 -26.06
N LYS A 582 -11.09 -16.90 -26.59
CA LYS A 582 -10.70 -16.76 -28.00
C LYS A 582 -11.75 -17.30 -28.97
N LYS A 583 -12.55 -18.28 -28.54
CA LYS A 583 -13.67 -18.80 -29.34
C LYS A 583 -14.76 -17.76 -29.62
N TYR A 584 -14.89 -16.75 -28.78
CA TYR A 584 -15.89 -15.69 -28.93
C TYR A 584 -15.36 -14.44 -29.64
N GLY A 585 -14.06 -14.14 -29.51
CA GLY A 585 -13.50 -12.92 -30.09
C GLY A 585 -12.01 -12.77 -29.96
N LYS A 586 -11.49 -11.59 -30.28
CA LYS A 586 -10.04 -11.32 -30.28
C LYS A 586 -9.52 -11.18 -28.84
N VAL A 587 -8.57 -12.06 -28.48
CA VAL A 587 -7.88 -12.04 -27.19
C VAL A 587 -6.47 -11.50 -27.34
N ILE A 588 -6.03 -10.69 -26.39
CA ILE A 588 -4.70 -10.09 -26.33
C ILE A 588 -3.99 -10.58 -25.06
N PRO A 589 -2.78 -11.14 -25.17
CA PRO A 589 -2.01 -11.54 -24.01
C PRO A 589 -1.69 -10.34 -23.10
N TYR A 590 -2.00 -10.46 -21.82
CA TYR A 590 -1.72 -9.45 -20.82
C TYR A 590 -0.23 -9.06 -20.82
N ARG A 591 0.08 -7.75 -20.73
CA ARG A 591 1.42 -7.15 -20.81
C ARG A 591 2.21 -7.37 -22.10
N SER A 592 1.65 -8.01 -23.11
CA SER A 592 2.31 -8.07 -24.43
C SER A 592 2.52 -6.65 -24.98
N PHE A 593 3.46 -6.51 -25.93
CA PHE A 593 3.67 -5.22 -26.61
C PHE A 593 2.38 -4.72 -27.26
N ARG A 594 1.60 -5.63 -27.87
CA ARG A 594 0.30 -5.32 -28.46
C ARG A 594 -0.70 -4.80 -27.44
N HIS A 595 -0.77 -5.42 -26.24
CA HIS A 595 -1.61 -4.91 -25.16
C HIS A 595 -1.24 -3.46 -24.79
N LYS A 596 0.05 -3.17 -24.65
CA LYS A 596 0.55 -1.83 -24.33
C LYS A 596 0.13 -0.79 -25.36
N ILE A 597 0.30 -1.09 -26.66
CA ILE A 597 -0.09 -0.18 -27.75
C ILE A 597 -1.61 0.02 -27.81
N LEU A 598 -2.38 -1.07 -27.65
CA LEU A 598 -3.83 -0.97 -27.64
C LEU A 598 -4.34 -0.17 -26.42
N THR A 599 -3.73 -0.28 -25.26
CA THR A 599 -4.11 0.53 -24.09
C THR A 599 -3.90 2.02 -24.35
N LEU A 600 -2.74 2.42 -24.93
CA LEU A 600 -2.50 3.82 -25.29
C LEU A 600 -3.45 4.35 -26.37
N SER A 601 -3.99 3.46 -27.19
CA SER A 601 -4.85 3.79 -28.34
C SER A 601 -6.33 3.49 -28.09
N SER A 602 -6.67 3.01 -26.89
CA SER A 602 -8.07 2.69 -26.57
C SER A 602 -8.89 3.93 -26.28
N SER A 603 -10.15 3.90 -26.69
CA SER A 603 -11.15 4.88 -26.26
C SER A 603 -11.76 4.50 -24.92
N LYS A 604 -11.85 3.20 -24.63
CA LYS A 604 -12.40 2.71 -23.36
C LYS A 604 -11.61 1.52 -22.84
N VAL A 605 -11.44 1.47 -21.51
CA VAL A 605 -11.01 0.30 -20.75
C VAL A 605 -12.17 -0.09 -19.83
N ILE A 606 -12.66 -1.31 -19.96
CA ILE A 606 -13.87 -1.82 -19.31
C ILE A 606 -13.45 -2.98 -18.42
N SER A 607 -13.63 -2.87 -17.11
CA SER A 607 -13.13 -3.90 -16.18
C SER A 607 -14.01 -4.07 -14.95
N THR A 608 -13.94 -5.28 -14.38
CA THR A 608 -14.54 -5.61 -13.08
C THR A 608 -13.67 -5.19 -11.90
N HIS A 609 -12.40 -4.81 -12.16
CA HIS A 609 -11.43 -4.39 -11.16
C HIS A 609 -10.95 -2.96 -11.44
N ALA A 610 -10.67 -2.20 -10.38
CA ALA A 610 -10.16 -0.82 -10.47
C ALA A 610 -8.70 -0.70 -10.01
N ASP A 611 -7.95 -1.80 -10.05
CA ASP A 611 -6.54 -1.84 -9.70
C ASP A 611 -5.66 -1.19 -10.77
N ILE A 612 -4.47 -0.76 -10.36
CA ILE A 612 -3.52 -0.08 -11.25
C ILE A 612 -3.13 -0.94 -12.46
N TRP A 613 -3.05 -2.26 -12.30
CA TRP A 613 -2.68 -3.18 -13.36
C TRP A 613 -3.71 -3.27 -14.50
N VAL A 614 -4.97 -2.86 -14.26
CA VAL A 614 -6.03 -2.78 -15.29
C VAL A 614 -5.73 -1.65 -16.27
N VAL A 615 -5.42 -0.47 -15.75
CA VAL A 615 -5.29 0.77 -16.53
C VAL A 615 -3.85 1.09 -16.91
N ASN A 616 -2.88 0.36 -16.35
CA ASN A 616 -1.45 0.60 -16.59
C ASN A 616 -0.66 -0.69 -16.81
N PRO A 617 -0.46 -1.13 -18.07
CA PRO A 617 0.35 -2.30 -18.39
C PRO A 617 1.87 -2.02 -18.35
N PHE A 618 2.30 -0.79 -18.05
CA PHE A 618 3.71 -0.36 -18.13
C PHE A 618 4.45 -0.39 -16.79
N PHE A 619 3.77 -0.63 -15.67
CA PHE A 619 4.37 -0.60 -14.33
C PHE A 619 5.09 0.71 -14.01
N ASN A 620 6.33 0.62 -13.52
CA ASN A 620 7.16 1.75 -13.12
C ASN A 620 7.53 2.72 -14.28
N MET A 621 7.01 2.49 -15.48
CA MET A 621 7.24 3.35 -16.65
C MET A 621 6.06 4.29 -16.96
N GLU A 622 5.00 4.30 -16.15
CA GLU A 622 3.78 5.10 -16.36
C GLU A 622 4.07 6.58 -16.68
N ILE A 623 5.05 7.14 -16.00
CA ILE A 623 5.38 8.57 -16.14
C ILE A 623 5.69 8.98 -17.59
N TYR A 624 6.19 8.03 -18.42
CA TYR A 624 6.52 8.29 -19.83
C TYR A 624 5.31 8.27 -20.77
N PHE A 625 4.10 7.93 -20.23
CA PHE A 625 2.89 7.73 -21.05
C PHE A 625 1.66 8.46 -20.53
N ARG A 626 1.79 9.27 -19.49
CA ARG A 626 0.65 9.96 -18.84
C ARG A 626 -0.22 10.74 -19.81
N ASP A 627 0.39 11.41 -20.78
CA ASP A 627 -0.26 12.18 -21.83
C ASP A 627 -1.03 11.33 -22.85
N LEU A 628 -0.70 10.05 -22.95
CA LEU A 628 -1.32 9.09 -23.88
C LEU A 628 -2.42 8.24 -23.26
N PHE A 629 -2.61 8.26 -21.93
CA PHE A 629 -3.73 7.61 -21.29
C PHE A 629 -5.01 8.44 -21.40
N ASN A 630 -5.58 8.46 -22.61
CA ASN A 630 -6.78 9.26 -22.93
C ASN A 630 -8.07 8.42 -22.97
N PHE A 631 -8.04 7.14 -22.57
CA PHE A 631 -9.23 6.30 -22.52
C PHE A 631 -10.16 6.68 -21.36
N GLU A 632 -11.43 6.35 -21.52
CA GLU A 632 -12.43 6.39 -20.46
C GLU A 632 -12.44 5.07 -19.72
N PHE A 633 -12.31 5.12 -18.41
CA PHE A 633 -12.37 3.93 -17.57
C PHE A 633 -13.81 3.65 -17.15
N VAL A 634 -14.31 2.45 -17.54
CA VAL A 634 -15.62 1.92 -17.15
C VAL A 634 -15.39 0.81 -16.13
N PHE A 635 -15.93 1.01 -14.94
CA PHE A 635 -15.80 0.07 -13.84
C PHE A 635 -17.12 -0.68 -13.62
N LEU A 636 -17.13 -1.97 -13.90
CA LEU A 636 -18.31 -2.83 -13.84
C LEU A 636 -18.56 -3.43 -12.46
N GLN A 637 -17.58 -3.31 -11.56
CA GLN A 637 -17.48 -4.03 -10.29
C GLN A 637 -17.45 -5.56 -10.43
N HIS A 638 -16.92 -6.25 -9.43
CA HIS A 638 -16.95 -7.72 -9.33
C HIS A 638 -17.98 -8.25 -8.33
N GLY A 639 -18.64 -7.37 -7.58
CA GLY A 639 -19.67 -7.68 -6.61
C GLY A 639 -20.27 -6.40 -6.04
N ILE A 640 -21.41 -6.51 -5.39
CA ILE A 640 -22.06 -5.39 -4.71
C ILE A 640 -21.22 -4.97 -3.52
N THR A 641 -20.88 -3.70 -3.46
CA THR A 641 -20.07 -3.09 -2.41
C THR A 641 -20.92 -2.83 -1.17
N MET A 642 -20.55 -3.43 -0.03
CA MET A 642 -21.22 -3.26 1.26
C MET A 642 -20.50 -2.28 2.18
N ALA A 643 -19.19 -2.13 2.02
CA ALA A 643 -18.32 -1.29 2.82
C ALA A 643 -17.99 0.03 2.11
N ASP A 644 -17.59 1.07 2.89
CA ASP A 644 -17.07 2.31 2.31
C ASP A 644 -15.68 2.09 1.72
N HIS A 645 -15.56 2.20 0.41
CA HIS A 645 -14.31 2.14 -0.35
C HIS A 645 -13.86 3.49 -0.88
N SER A 646 -14.45 4.58 -0.42
CA SER A 646 -14.17 5.92 -0.91
C SER A 646 -12.70 6.35 -0.73
N GLU A 647 -11.97 5.78 0.21
CA GLU A 647 -10.56 6.08 0.43
C GLU A 647 -9.70 5.77 -0.81
N TRP A 648 -9.94 4.64 -1.48
CA TRP A 648 -9.15 4.21 -2.64
C TRP A 648 -9.91 4.24 -3.97
N LEU A 649 -11.24 4.20 -3.96
CA LEU A 649 -12.10 4.16 -5.14
C LEU A 649 -12.69 5.54 -5.51
N ASN A 650 -12.13 6.63 -5.01
CA ASN A 650 -12.59 7.97 -5.33
C ASN A 650 -12.13 8.45 -6.72
N LYS A 651 -12.77 9.52 -7.22
CA LYS A 651 -12.51 10.15 -8.52
C LYS A 651 -11.02 10.47 -8.76
N TYR A 652 -10.33 10.99 -7.76
CA TYR A 652 -8.93 11.43 -7.90
C TYR A 652 -7.94 10.27 -7.91
N SER A 653 -8.32 9.13 -7.32
CA SER A 653 -7.51 7.91 -7.32
C SER A 653 -7.72 7.07 -8.58
N LYS A 654 -8.94 7.06 -9.15
CA LYS A 654 -9.31 6.13 -10.24
C LYS A 654 -9.82 6.81 -11.52
N ASN A 655 -10.35 8.02 -11.46
CA ASN A 655 -10.94 8.76 -12.59
C ASN A 655 -11.93 7.92 -13.43
N ILE A 656 -12.82 7.17 -12.76
CA ILE A 656 -13.83 6.35 -13.41
C ILE A 656 -14.86 7.26 -14.09
N LYS A 657 -15.17 6.98 -15.35
CA LYS A 657 -16.17 7.73 -16.13
C LYS A 657 -17.58 7.12 -16.02
N LEU A 658 -17.64 5.80 -15.84
CA LEU A 658 -18.88 5.08 -15.58
C LEU A 658 -18.62 4.01 -14.51
N LEU A 659 -19.20 4.17 -13.33
CA LEU A 659 -19.20 3.20 -12.25
C LEU A 659 -20.58 2.53 -12.23
N VAL A 660 -20.61 1.24 -12.52
CA VAL A 660 -21.83 0.45 -12.59
C VAL A 660 -22.19 -0.07 -11.20
N THR A 661 -23.45 0.09 -10.80
CA THR A 661 -24.04 -0.47 -9.57
C THR A 661 -25.24 -1.34 -9.91
N SER A 662 -25.55 -2.30 -9.04
CA SER A 662 -26.68 -3.21 -9.22
C SER A 662 -27.80 -2.98 -8.22
N ALA A 663 -27.47 -2.53 -7.03
CA ALA A 663 -28.42 -2.35 -5.94
C ALA A 663 -28.77 -0.87 -5.70
N LYS A 664 -30.05 -0.61 -5.40
CA LYS A 664 -30.54 0.76 -5.06
C LYS A 664 -29.83 1.35 -3.83
N PRO A 665 -29.60 0.62 -2.73
CA PRO A 665 -28.87 1.14 -1.58
C PRO A 665 -27.39 1.41 -1.89
N GLU A 666 -26.71 0.54 -2.62
CA GLU A 666 -25.33 0.72 -3.08
C GLU A 666 -25.18 2.02 -3.89
N TYR A 667 -26.06 2.22 -4.88
CA TYR A 667 -26.09 3.44 -5.68
C TYR A 667 -26.20 4.69 -4.80
N ARG A 668 -27.12 4.66 -3.82
CA ARG A 668 -27.32 5.79 -2.91
C ARG A 668 -26.11 6.06 -2.03
N SER A 669 -25.47 5.01 -1.52
CA SER A 669 -24.25 5.10 -0.72
C SER A 669 -23.11 5.74 -1.52
N ILE A 670 -22.85 5.26 -2.74
CA ILE A 670 -21.79 5.81 -3.57
C ILE A 670 -22.03 7.26 -3.98
N VAL A 671 -23.28 7.60 -4.36
CA VAL A 671 -23.66 8.98 -4.76
C VAL A 671 -23.55 9.96 -3.59
N LYS A 672 -23.93 9.55 -2.38
CA LYS A 672 -23.90 10.40 -1.17
C LYS A 672 -22.56 10.36 -0.43
N GLY A 673 -21.78 9.32 -0.64
CA GLY A 673 -20.51 9.09 0.04
C GLY A 673 -19.35 9.95 -0.48
N ASN A 674 -18.20 9.73 0.08
CA ASN A 674 -16.99 10.55 -0.19
C ASN A 674 -16.22 10.14 -1.47
N TYR A 675 -16.88 9.49 -2.41
CA TYR A 675 -16.27 9.03 -3.67
C TYR A 675 -15.93 10.17 -4.65
N ASN A 676 -16.50 11.35 -4.46
CA ASN A 676 -16.28 12.55 -5.26
C ASN A 676 -16.65 12.42 -6.76
N TYR A 677 -17.39 11.40 -7.16
CA TYR A 677 -17.96 11.30 -8.51
C TYR A 677 -19.20 12.17 -8.63
N LYS A 678 -19.44 12.67 -9.83
CA LYS A 678 -20.74 13.27 -10.15
C LYS A 678 -21.80 12.17 -10.30
N LYS A 679 -23.07 12.51 -10.09
CA LYS A 679 -24.17 11.55 -10.18
C LYS A 679 -24.24 10.85 -11.53
N GLU A 680 -23.91 11.55 -12.62
CA GLU A 680 -23.86 11.01 -13.97
C GLU A 680 -22.74 9.98 -14.22
N ASN A 681 -21.75 9.93 -13.35
CA ASN A 681 -20.71 8.89 -13.41
C ASN A 681 -21.14 7.58 -12.75
N ILE A 682 -22.21 7.58 -11.96
CA ILE A 682 -22.70 6.40 -11.24
C ILE A 682 -23.95 5.89 -11.97
N PHE A 683 -23.85 4.66 -12.48
CA PHE A 683 -24.92 4.07 -13.29
C PHE A 683 -25.55 2.87 -12.59
N LEU A 684 -26.83 3.00 -12.27
CA LEU A 684 -27.64 1.92 -11.71
C LEU A 684 -28.18 1.04 -12.86
N GLY A 685 -27.38 0.05 -13.28
CA GLY A 685 -27.66 -0.73 -14.50
C GLY A 685 -27.82 -2.24 -14.29
N GLY A 686 -27.51 -2.74 -13.10
CA GLY A 686 -27.38 -4.18 -12.84
C GLY A 686 -25.98 -4.70 -13.25
N PHE A 687 -25.70 -5.99 -13.04
CA PHE A 687 -24.44 -6.59 -13.45
C PHE A 687 -24.61 -7.46 -14.71
N PRO A 688 -23.67 -7.39 -15.67
CA PRO A 688 -23.73 -8.16 -16.92
C PRO A 688 -23.87 -9.67 -16.71
N ARG A 689 -23.21 -10.26 -15.71
CA ARG A 689 -23.25 -11.68 -15.42
C ARG A 689 -24.62 -12.17 -14.92
N TYR A 690 -25.43 -11.29 -14.34
CA TYR A 690 -26.76 -11.62 -13.83
C TYR A 690 -27.72 -12.07 -14.93
N ASP A 691 -27.54 -11.63 -16.18
CA ASP A 691 -28.36 -12.05 -17.31
C ASP A 691 -28.25 -13.54 -17.62
N ASN A 692 -27.16 -14.20 -17.17
CA ASN A 692 -26.90 -15.62 -17.37
C ASN A 692 -27.19 -16.47 -16.12
N LEU A 693 -27.58 -15.87 -15.01
CA LEU A 693 -28.03 -16.60 -13.84
C LEU A 693 -29.37 -17.30 -14.16
N LYS A 694 -29.55 -18.52 -13.69
CA LYS A 694 -30.74 -19.33 -13.91
C LYS A 694 -31.24 -19.90 -12.59
N LYS A 695 -32.54 -20.10 -12.48
CA LYS A 695 -33.09 -21.01 -11.49
C LYS A 695 -32.66 -22.43 -11.85
N SER A 696 -32.24 -23.19 -10.85
CA SER A 696 -31.97 -24.60 -11.06
C SER A 696 -33.26 -25.34 -11.40
N GLU A 697 -33.30 -25.99 -12.55
CA GLU A 697 -34.38 -26.87 -12.91
C GLU A 697 -33.88 -28.32 -12.84
N GLY A 698 -34.32 -29.05 -11.83
CA GLY A 698 -34.12 -30.50 -11.72
C GLY A 698 -32.94 -30.96 -10.84
N GLU A 699 -31.91 -30.18 -10.60
CA GLU A 699 -30.82 -30.55 -9.68
C GLU A 699 -31.09 -29.99 -8.27
N LYS A 700 -30.98 -30.86 -7.25
CA LYS A 700 -31.09 -30.47 -5.83
C LYS A 700 -29.67 -30.39 -5.24
N GLN A 701 -29.19 -29.14 -5.01
CA GLN A 701 -27.83 -28.92 -4.48
C GLN A 701 -27.78 -27.86 -3.39
N LEU A 702 -27.11 -28.19 -2.30
CA LEU A 702 -26.68 -27.26 -1.26
C LEU A 702 -25.25 -26.80 -1.54
N LEU A 703 -25.03 -25.50 -1.59
CA LEU A 703 -23.71 -24.88 -1.79
C LEU A 703 -23.28 -24.20 -0.51
N ILE A 704 -22.10 -24.57 0.00
CA ILE A 704 -21.48 -23.98 1.21
C ILE A 704 -20.29 -23.16 0.76
N MET A 705 -20.38 -21.83 0.87
CA MET A 705 -19.40 -20.85 0.36
C MET A 705 -19.00 -19.81 1.41
N PRO A 706 -18.17 -20.18 2.38
CA PRO A 706 -17.67 -19.22 3.37
C PRO A 706 -16.57 -18.33 2.81
N THR A 707 -16.50 -17.09 3.34
CA THR A 707 -15.41 -16.16 3.02
C THR A 707 -14.21 -16.37 3.94
N TRP A 708 -13.06 -15.84 3.58
CA TRP A 708 -11.82 -15.95 4.36
C TRP A 708 -11.80 -14.95 5.53
N ARG A 709 -10.88 -15.18 6.50
CA ARG A 709 -10.58 -14.26 7.59
C ARG A 709 -9.11 -13.86 7.54
N LYS A 710 -8.79 -12.67 8.01
CA LYS A 710 -7.42 -12.15 7.98
C LYS A 710 -6.48 -12.90 8.93
N ASP A 711 -6.98 -13.35 10.04
CA ASP A 711 -6.27 -14.04 11.13
C ASP A 711 -5.98 -15.51 10.84
N ILE A 712 -6.76 -16.15 9.94
CA ILE A 712 -6.55 -17.56 9.59
C ILE A 712 -5.66 -17.79 8.37
N VAL A 713 -5.21 -16.74 7.71
CA VAL A 713 -4.39 -16.84 6.50
C VAL A 713 -3.09 -16.07 6.64
N LEU A 714 -2.02 -16.61 6.06
CA LEU A 714 -0.74 -15.90 5.97
C LEU A 714 -0.76 -14.83 4.87
N PRO A 715 0.17 -13.86 4.89
CA PRO A 715 0.32 -12.88 3.83
C PRO A 715 0.44 -13.52 2.45
N LYS A 716 -0.09 -12.84 1.44
CA LYS A 716 -0.08 -13.34 0.06
C LYS A 716 1.33 -13.30 -0.52
N ASP A 717 1.81 -14.43 -1.02
CA ASP A 717 3.04 -14.51 -1.80
C ASP A 717 2.86 -13.67 -3.09
N GLN A 718 3.61 -12.59 -3.20
CA GLN A 718 3.48 -11.67 -4.33
C GLN A 718 4.00 -12.26 -5.64
N ALA A 719 4.93 -13.20 -5.60
CA ALA A 719 5.49 -13.85 -6.78
C ALA A 719 4.53 -14.91 -7.35
N LYS A 720 3.94 -15.72 -6.48
CA LYS A 720 3.02 -16.80 -6.83
C LYS A 720 1.56 -16.34 -6.93
N GLY A 721 1.22 -15.23 -6.28
CA GLY A 721 -0.13 -14.69 -6.25
C GLY A 721 -1.13 -15.48 -5.40
N VAL A 722 -0.65 -16.44 -4.60
CA VAL A 722 -1.45 -17.28 -3.69
C VAL A 722 -0.99 -17.09 -2.26
N ARG A 723 -1.85 -17.42 -1.28
CA ARG A 723 -1.47 -17.43 0.12
C ARG A 723 -0.81 -18.76 0.46
N PRO A 724 0.28 -18.77 1.25
CA PRO A 724 0.90 -20.01 1.69
C PRO A 724 0.01 -20.75 2.72
N TYR A 725 0.31 -22.03 2.92
CA TYR A 725 -0.32 -22.85 3.95
C TYR A 725 -0.03 -22.30 5.34
N ASN A 726 -1.06 -22.22 6.19
CA ASN A 726 -0.96 -21.80 7.59
C ASN A 726 -1.09 -23.03 8.51
N PRO A 727 -0.04 -23.48 9.17
CA PRO A 727 -0.09 -24.66 10.04
C PRO A 727 -1.01 -24.51 11.26
N LYS A 728 -1.33 -23.26 11.66
CA LYS A 728 -2.26 -22.97 12.76
C LYS A 728 -3.73 -22.93 12.33
N PHE A 729 -4.04 -23.19 11.06
CA PHE A 729 -5.41 -23.11 10.55
C PHE A 729 -6.36 -24.05 11.29
N LYS A 730 -5.91 -25.27 11.64
CA LYS A 730 -6.70 -26.25 12.40
C LYS A 730 -7.11 -25.80 13.80
N GLU A 731 -6.38 -24.85 14.40
CA GLU A 731 -6.68 -24.29 15.72
C GLU A 731 -7.80 -23.24 15.67
N SER A 732 -8.20 -22.80 14.45
CA SER A 732 -9.19 -21.74 14.28
C SER A 732 -10.63 -22.23 14.50
N GLU A 733 -11.47 -21.36 15.07
CA GLU A 733 -12.91 -21.60 15.14
C GLU A 733 -13.53 -21.77 13.75
N TYR A 734 -13.00 -21.06 12.75
CA TYR A 734 -13.42 -21.20 11.37
C TYR A 734 -13.31 -22.65 10.89
N PHE A 735 -12.13 -23.27 11.09
CA PHE A 735 -11.93 -24.68 10.73
C PHE A 735 -12.91 -25.58 11.49
N ALA A 736 -12.97 -25.44 12.81
CA ALA A 736 -13.83 -26.29 13.65
C ALA A 736 -15.31 -26.23 13.22
N ARG A 737 -15.84 -25.04 12.96
CA ARG A 737 -17.23 -24.82 12.56
C ARG A 737 -17.56 -25.39 11.19
N TYR A 738 -16.73 -25.14 10.18
CA TYR A 738 -17.01 -25.62 8.84
C TYR A 738 -16.68 -27.10 8.66
N ASN A 739 -15.67 -27.61 9.39
CA ASN A 739 -15.39 -29.06 9.42
C ASN A 739 -16.55 -29.82 10.04
N ALA A 740 -17.12 -29.34 11.15
CA ALA A 740 -18.32 -29.93 11.74
C ALA A 740 -19.52 -29.89 10.77
N LEU A 741 -19.73 -28.79 10.07
CA LEU A 741 -20.86 -28.62 9.15
C LEU A 741 -20.82 -29.58 7.96
N ILE A 742 -19.65 -29.76 7.35
CA ILE A 742 -19.52 -30.66 6.18
C ILE A 742 -19.49 -32.13 6.55
N ASN A 743 -19.39 -32.45 7.85
CA ASN A 743 -19.44 -33.81 8.39
C ASN A 743 -20.66 -34.06 9.32
N ASP A 744 -21.66 -33.16 9.31
CA ASP A 744 -22.86 -33.35 10.12
C ASP A 744 -23.75 -34.47 9.55
N GLU A 745 -23.86 -35.57 10.32
CA GLU A 745 -24.57 -36.77 9.88
C GLU A 745 -26.06 -36.50 9.62
N ARG A 746 -26.74 -35.67 10.44
CA ARG A 746 -28.16 -35.31 10.23
C ARG A 746 -28.38 -34.61 8.91
N LEU A 747 -27.49 -33.67 8.58
CA LEU A 747 -27.54 -32.95 7.32
C LEU A 747 -27.29 -33.86 6.13
N ILE A 748 -26.26 -34.70 6.24
CA ILE A 748 -25.85 -35.62 5.16
C ILE A 748 -26.90 -36.69 4.91
N GLU A 749 -27.41 -37.34 5.96
CA GLU A 749 -28.48 -38.38 5.82
C GLU A 749 -29.74 -37.76 5.21
N PHE A 750 -30.14 -36.55 5.69
CA PHE A 750 -31.30 -35.88 5.11
C PHE A 750 -31.09 -35.53 3.63
N ALA A 751 -29.91 -35.04 3.27
CA ALA A 751 -29.54 -34.73 1.90
C ALA A 751 -29.57 -35.96 1.01
N LYS A 752 -29.00 -37.11 1.46
CA LYS A 752 -29.02 -38.39 0.77
C LYS A 752 -30.45 -38.86 0.49
N ASN A 753 -31.28 -38.87 1.54
CA ASN A 753 -32.65 -39.35 1.45
C ASN A 753 -33.57 -38.51 0.54
N ASN A 754 -33.18 -37.25 0.28
CA ASN A 754 -33.94 -36.30 -0.53
C ASN A 754 -33.24 -35.91 -1.85
N ASN A 755 -32.16 -36.62 -2.22
CA ASN A 755 -31.39 -36.44 -3.45
C ASN A 755 -30.77 -35.05 -3.59
N TYR A 756 -30.34 -34.41 -2.44
CA TYR A 756 -29.56 -33.18 -2.49
C TYR A 756 -28.08 -33.51 -2.57
N LYS A 757 -27.36 -32.93 -3.51
CA LYS A 757 -25.89 -32.88 -3.50
C LYS A 757 -25.42 -31.82 -2.48
N ILE A 758 -24.29 -32.02 -1.85
CA ILE A 758 -23.64 -31.02 -1.01
C ILE A 758 -22.30 -30.65 -1.63
N THR A 759 -22.09 -29.38 -1.91
CA THR A 759 -20.83 -28.87 -2.46
C THR A 759 -20.22 -27.84 -1.54
N PHE A 760 -18.96 -28.04 -1.15
CA PHE A 760 -18.17 -27.14 -0.31
C PHE A 760 -17.17 -26.39 -1.20
N PHE A 761 -17.26 -25.07 -1.22
CA PHE A 761 -16.43 -24.19 -2.03
C PHE A 761 -16.03 -22.94 -1.24
N PRO A 762 -15.05 -23.04 -0.33
CA PRO A 762 -14.58 -21.89 0.42
C PRO A 762 -13.79 -20.91 -0.46
N HIS A 763 -13.59 -19.68 0.07
CA HIS A 763 -12.93 -18.62 -0.65
C HIS A 763 -11.54 -19.01 -1.19
N PRO A 764 -11.15 -18.57 -2.40
CA PRO A 764 -9.84 -18.87 -3.00
C PRO A 764 -8.63 -18.64 -2.12
N ASP A 765 -8.68 -17.66 -1.23
CA ASP A 765 -7.56 -17.33 -0.33
C ASP A 765 -7.28 -18.38 0.76
N ILE A 766 -8.18 -19.38 0.94
CA ILE A 766 -7.95 -20.52 1.86
C ILE A 766 -7.78 -21.86 1.13
N GLN A 767 -7.60 -21.86 -0.16
CA GLN A 767 -7.45 -23.10 -0.95
C GLN A 767 -6.28 -23.98 -0.49
N GLN A 768 -5.19 -23.40 0.02
CA GLN A 768 -4.06 -24.16 0.55
C GLN A 768 -4.41 -24.91 1.84
N GLN A 769 -5.45 -24.49 2.55
CA GLN A 769 -5.93 -25.08 3.79
C GLN A 769 -6.96 -26.20 3.56
N MET A 770 -7.36 -26.43 2.33
CA MET A 770 -8.36 -27.49 1.99
C MET A 770 -7.91 -28.88 2.36
N VAL A 771 -6.60 -29.09 2.51
CA VAL A 771 -6.01 -30.37 2.93
C VAL A 771 -6.30 -30.71 4.40
N ASP A 772 -6.66 -29.71 5.19
CA ASP A 772 -6.93 -29.87 6.62
C ASP A 772 -8.35 -30.37 6.91
N PHE A 773 -9.31 -30.10 6.01
CA PHE A 773 -10.70 -30.52 6.19
C PHE A 773 -10.85 -32.02 6.05
N GLU A 774 -11.61 -32.62 6.95
CA GLU A 774 -12.04 -34.01 6.85
C GLU A 774 -13.07 -34.14 5.74
N LYS A 775 -12.78 -35.01 4.78
CA LYS A 775 -13.63 -35.20 3.61
C LYS A 775 -14.64 -36.33 3.87
N HIS A 776 -15.90 -35.99 3.86
CA HIS A 776 -16.97 -36.96 3.82
C HIS A 776 -17.25 -37.34 2.36
N ASP A 777 -17.41 -38.64 2.05
CA ASP A 777 -17.60 -39.15 0.66
C ASP A 777 -18.79 -38.54 -0.07
N TYR A 778 -19.79 -38.07 0.65
CA TYR A 778 -20.99 -37.47 0.10
C TYR A 778 -20.84 -35.97 -0.20
N VAL A 779 -19.82 -35.30 0.31
CA VAL A 779 -19.60 -33.86 0.16
C VAL A 779 -18.55 -33.61 -0.91
N GLU A 780 -18.97 -32.98 -2.00
CA GLU A 780 -18.09 -32.59 -3.10
C GLU A 780 -17.29 -31.35 -2.73
N PHE A 781 -15.97 -31.41 -2.84
CA PHE A 781 -15.07 -30.26 -2.68
C PHE A 781 -14.80 -29.66 -4.07
N ALA A 782 -15.39 -28.52 -4.37
CA ALA A 782 -15.22 -27.88 -5.67
C ALA A 782 -13.82 -27.27 -5.82
N ASP A 783 -13.24 -27.46 -7.03
CA ASP A 783 -11.92 -26.91 -7.41
C ASP A 783 -11.99 -25.37 -7.50
N TYR A 784 -10.89 -24.72 -7.17
CA TYR A 784 -10.66 -23.28 -7.35
C TYR A 784 -11.03 -22.77 -8.76
N ASN A 785 -10.86 -23.62 -9.76
CA ASN A 785 -11.17 -23.30 -11.15
C ASN A 785 -12.67 -23.41 -11.51
N SER A 786 -13.51 -23.88 -10.59
CA SER A 786 -14.95 -23.98 -10.83
C SER A 786 -15.54 -22.61 -11.16
N SER A 787 -16.45 -22.59 -12.13
CA SER A 787 -17.17 -21.38 -12.50
C SER A 787 -18.21 -21.04 -11.43
N TYR A 788 -18.14 -19.82 -10.91
CA TYR A 788 -19.16 -19.30 -9.99
C TYR A 788 -20.57 -19.38 -10.59
N GLN A 789 -20.69 -19.04 -11.87
CA GLN A 789 -21.97 -19.08 -12.56
C GLN A 789 -22.54 -20.51 -12.61
N MET A 790 -21.69 -21.51 -12.88
CA MET A 790 -22.14 -22.91 -12.89
C MET A 790 -22.60 -23.35 -11.50
N LEU A 791 -21.80 -23.09 -10.46
CA LEU A 791 -22.16 -23.41 -9.08
C LEU A 791 -23.47 -22.73 -8.64
N PHE A 792 -23.66 -21.45 -9.00
CA PHE A 792 -24.90 -20.76 -8.68
C PHE A 792 -26.09 -21.29 -9.46
N ASN A 793 -25.91 -21.66 -10.72
CA ASN A 793 -27.01 -22.18 -11.54
C ASN A 793 -27.43 -23.59 -11.12
N SER A 794 -26.50 -24.46 -10.69
CA SER A 794 -26.81 -25.82 -10.26
C SER A 794 -27.35 -25.90 -8.83
N SER A 795 -27.07 -24.89 -7.99
CA SER A 795 -27.45 -24.93 -6.58
C SER A 795 -28.82 -24.31 -6.29
N ASN A 796 -29.51 -24.84 -5.27
CA ASN A 796 -30.84 -24.41 -4.85
C ASN A 796 -30.82 -23.69 -3.51
N ILE A 797 -29.88 -23.98 -2.62
CA ILE A 797 -29.69 -23.39 -1.29
C ILE A 797 -28.25 -23.00 -1.14
N MET A 798 -27.96 -21.86 -0.52
CA MET A 798 -26.61 -21.40 -0.20
C MET A 798 -26.45 -21.15 1.29
N ILE A 799 -25.38 -21.71 1.87
CA ILE A 799 -24.82 -21.27 3.16
C ILE A 799 -23.61 -20.41 2.86
N THR A 800 -23.58 -19.24 3.41
CA THR A 800 -22.42 -18.35 3.39
C THR A 800 -22.35 -17.56 4.69
N ASP A 801 -21.39 -16.64 4.82
CA ASP A 801 -21.23 -15.85 6.04
C ASP A 801 -21.36 -14.33 5.74
N PHE A 802 -20.24 -13.68 5.42
CA PHE A 802 -20.17 -12.25 5.10
C PHE A 802 -19.93 -11.98 3.60
N SER A 803 -20.02 -12.97 2.77
CA SER A 803 -19.65 -12.90 1.37
C SER A 803 -20.66 -12.18 0.49
N SER A 804 -20.17 -11.37 -0.44
CA SER A 804 -21.00 -10.72 -1.47
C SER A 804 -21.58 -11.69 -2.51
N VAL A 805 -21.15 -12.95 -2.54
CA VAL A 805 -21.73 -13.99 -3.42
C VAL A 805 -23.20 -14.25 -3.10
N ALA A 806 -23.64 -13.95 -1.88
CA ALA A 806 -25.03 -14.00 -1.47
C ALA A 806 -25.95 -13.19 -2.36
N PHE A 807 -25.47 -12.05 -2.89
CA PHE A 807 -26.25 -11.17 -3.77
C PHE A 807 -26.54 -11.84 -5.12
N ASP A 808 -25.53 -12.47 -5.71
CA ASP A 808 -25.66 -13.19 -6.98
C ASP A 808 -26.65 -14.33 -6.85
N PHE A 809 -26.58 -15.08 -5.76
CA PHE A 809 -27.47 -16.20 -5.50
C PHE A 809 -28.91 -15.76 -5.21
N ALA A 810 -29.07 -14.74 -4.36
CA ALA A 810 -30.37 -14.18 -4.02
C ALA A 810 -31.05 -13.47 -5.19
N TYR A 811 -30.30 -13.02 -6.21
CA TYR A 811 -30.86 -12.39 -7.41
C TYR A 811 -31.88 -13.30 -8.11
N GLU A 812 -31.68 -14.60 -8.10
CA GLU A 812 -32.60 -15.62 -8.62
C GLU A 812 -33.67 -16.06 -7.61
N LYS A 813 -33.78 -15.38 -6.46
CA LYS A 813 -34.72 -15.68 -5.37
C LYS A 813 -34.52 -17.09 -4.80
N LYS A 814 -33.27 -17.54 -4.72
CA LYS A 814 -32.90 -18.79 -4.08
C LYS A 814 -32.57 -18.53 -2.60
N PRO A 815 -32.89 -19.47 -1.67
CA PRO A 815 -32.59 -19.31 -0.25
C PRO A 815 -31.10 -19.14 0.04
N VAL A 816 -30.80 -18.12 0.84
CA VAL A 816 -29.47 -17.89 1.41
C VAL A 816 -29.57 -18.04 2.93
N ILE A 817 -28.59 -18.62 3.57
CA ILE A 817 -28.45 -18.68 5.02
C ILE A 817 -27.10 -18.09 5.38
N TYR A 818 -27.09 -17.14 6.31
CA TYR A 818 -25.86 -16.50 6.79
C TYR A 818 -25.40 -17.16 8.08
N TYR A 819 -24.31 -17.92 8.03
CA TYR A 819 -23.69 -18.55 9.21
C TYR A 819 -22.66 -17.61 9.80
N GLN A 820 -23.07 -16.80 10.78
CA GLN A 820 -22.27 -15.76 11.41
C GLN A 820 -22.10 -16.03 12.91
N TYR A 821 -21.26 -17.00 13.25
CA TYR A 821 -20.92 -17.40 14.63
C TYR A 821 -19.98 -16.43 15.33
N GLU A 822 -19.37 -15.50 14.59
CA GLU A 822 -18.45 -14.47 15.08
C GLU A 822 -19.11 -13.10 15.12
N ASN A 823 -18.81 -12.33 16.17
CA ASN A 823 -19.29 -10.94 16.29
C ASN A 823 -18.45 -9.92 15.48
N SER A 824 -17.33 -10.32 14.91
CA SER A 824 -16.39 -9.42 14.23
C SER A 824 -16.23 -9.73 12.75
N TYR A 825 -16.81 -8.89 11.89
CA TYR A 825 -16.41 -8.80 10.50
C TYR A 825 -15.31 -7.75 10.36
N HIS A 826 -14.20 -8.08 9.67
CA HIS A 826 -13.02 -7.20 9.56
C HIS A 826 -13.24 -5.91 8.76
N PHE A 827 -14.38 -5.75 8.11
CA PHE A 827 -14.71 -4.55 7.33
C PHE A 827 -15.91 -3.83 7.96
N LYS A 828 -15.73 -2.55 8.25
CA LYS A 828 -16.84 -1.70 8.67
C LYS A 828 -17.84 -1.60 7.51
N LEU A 829 -19.02 -2.19 7.72
CA LEU A 829 -20.14 -2.05 6.78
C LEU A 829 -20.60 -0.59 6.74
N ASP A 830 -20.92 -0.09 5.53
CA ASP A 830 -21.42 1.26 5.34
C ASP A 830 -22.95 1.30 5.52
N TYR A 831 -23.67 0.85 4.52
CA TYR A 831 -25.13 0.94 4.47
C TYR A 831 -25.84 -0.41 4.71
N TYR A 832 -25.10 -1.53 4.62
CA TYR A 832 -25.69 -2.87 4.62
C TYR A 832 -25.83 -3.44 6.03
N ASP A 833 -27.05 -3.91 6.33
CA ASP A 833 -27.38 -4.59 7.59
C ASP A 833 -27.96 -5.97 7.26
N TYR A 834 -27.27 -7.04 7.65
CA TYR A 834 -27.69 -8.40 7.36
C TYR A 834 -29.08 -8.74 7.93
N LYS A 835 -29.42 -8.29 9.15
CA LYS A 835 -30.68 -8.59 9.80
C LYS A 835 -31.85 -7.86 9.13
N LYS A 836 -31.64 -6.62 8.63
CA LYS A 836 -32.68 -5.80 8.00
C LYS A 836 -32.77 -5.97 6.50
N MET A 837 -31.60 -6.14 5.83
CA MET A 837 -31.49 -6.12 4.36
C MET A 837 -31.07 -7.47 3.79
N GLY A 838 -30.55 -8.39 4.58
CA GLY A 838 -30.12 -9.72 4.16
C GLY A 838 -31.26 -10.56 3.58
N PHE A 839 -30.89 -11.51 2.73
CA PHE A 839 -31.83 -12.34 1.96
C PHE A 839 -32.08 -13.71 2.60
N GLY A 840 -31.74 -13.87 3.85
CA GLY A 840 -31.89 -15.08 4.64
C GLY A 840 -31.69 -14.83 6.12
N ASP A 841 -31.88 -15.85 6.93
CA ASP A 841 -31.64 -15.79 8.36
C ASP A 841 -30.15 -15.72 8.67
N VAL A 842 -29.78 -14.92 9.68
CA VAL A 842 -28.45 -14.89 10.28
C VAL A 842 -28.48 -15.87 11.45
N ILE A 843 -27.67 -16.91 11.39
CA ILE A 843 -27.61 -18.00 12.35
C ILE A 843 -26.19 -18.11 12.91
N GLU A 844 -26.09 -18.24 14.23
CA GLU A 844 -24.82 -18.24 14.97
C GLU A 844 -24.46 -19.65 15.46
N ASP A 845 -25.46 -20.48 15.74
CA ASP A 845 -25.25 -21.84 16.25
C ASP A 845 -25.42 -22.92 15.18
N HIS A 846 -24.68 -24.01 15.34
CA HIS A 846 -24.62 -25.11 14.41
C HIS A 846 -25.96 -25.85 14.23
N ASN A 847 -26.66 -26.16 15.31
CA ASN A 847 -27.88 -26.97 15.25
C ASN A 847 -29.00 -26.21 14.55
N SER A 848 -29.21 -24.93 14.90
CA SER A 848 -30.18 -24.06 14.21
C SER A 848 -29.86 -23.90 12.73
N LEU A 849 -28.57 -23.88 12.35
CA LEU A 849 -28.15 -23.84 10.95
C LEU A 849 -28.61 -25.10 10.21
N VAL A 850 -28.29 -26.28 10.76
CA VAL A 850 -28.67 -27.57 10.15
C VAL A 850 -30.19 -27.69 10.04
N ASP A 851 -30.92 -27.34 11.11
CA ASP A 851 -32.38 -27.35 11.10
C ASP A 851 -32.98 -26.43 10.03
N LYS A 852 -32.40 -25.23 9.84
CA LYS A 852 -32.85 -24.29 8.81
C LYS A 852 -32.56 -24.78 7.39
N VAL A 853 -31.43 -25.43 7.18
CA VAL A 853 -31.11 -26.05 5.87
C VAL A 853 -32.12 -27.16 5.57
N ILE A 854 -32.39 -28.05 6.53
CA ILE A 854 -33.36 -29.12 6.39
C ILE A 854 -34.77 -28.55 6.16
N TYR A 855 -35.11 -27.47 6.83
CA TYR A 855 -36.39 -26.76 6.57
C TYR A 855 -36.51 -26.34 5.10
N TYR A 856 -35.48 -25.69 4.51
CA TYR A 856 -35.50 -25.32 3.10
C TYR A 856 -35.54 -26.53 2.17
N MET A 857 -34.80 -27.60 2.48
CA MET A 857 -34.83 -28.85 1.70
C MET A 857 -36.22 -29.49 1.70
N LYS A 858 -36.97 -29.47 2.83
CA LYS A 858 -38.36 -29.94 2.93
C LYS A 858 -39.36 -29.06 2.18
N ASN A 859 -39.06 -27.79 1.98
CA ASN A 859 -39.93 -26.82 1.32
C ASN A 859 -39.46 -26.51 -0.11
N ASP A 860 -38.97 -27.50 -0.86
CA ASP A 860 -38.53 -27.41 -2.25
C ASP A 860 -37.57 -26.25 -2.54
N SER A 861 -36.70 -25.94 -1.56
CA SER A 861 -35.76 -24.83 -1.63
C SER A 861 -36.41 -23.47 -1.97
N ARG A 862 -37.62 -23.25 -1.52
CA ARG A 862 -38.35 -22.00 -1.78
C ARG A 862 -37.94 -20.92 -0.81
N MET A 863 -37.46 -19.78 -1.33
CA MET A 863 -37.18 -18.61 -0.52
C MET A 863 -38.42 -18.05 0.16
N GLU A 864 -38.36 -17.75 1.45
CA GLU A 864 -39.47 -17.18 2.20
C GLU A 864 -39.91 -15.82 1.62
N ASP A 865 -41.21 -15.50 1.68
CA ASP A 865 -41.77 -14.31 1.06
C ASP A 865 -41.21 -12.98 1.61
N LYS A 866 -40.82 -12.95 2.89
CA LYS A 866 -40.12 -11.78 3.47
C LYS A 866 -38.80 -11.48 2.77
N TYR A 867 -38.03 -12.50 2.39
CA TYR A 867 -36.75 -12.35 1.70
C TYR A 867 -36.94 -12.09 0.20
N ARG A 868 -37.96 -12.68 -0.42
CA ARG A 868 -38.33 -12.37 -1.81
C ARG A 868 -38.68 -10.90 -1.98
N LYS A 869 -39.45 -10.31 -1.05
CA LYS A 869 -39.75 -8.86 -1.02
C LYS A 869 -38.46 -8.04 -0.85
N ARG A 870 -37.52 -8.48 -0.02
CA ARG A 870 -36.24 -7.78 0.13
C ARG A 870 -35.43 -7.78 -1.17
N VAL A 871 -35.36 -8.90 -1.89
CA VAL A 871 -34.73 -8.99 -3.21
C VAL A 871 -35.34 -7.99 -4.19
N ASP A 872 -36.67 -7.94 -4.32
CA ASP A 872 -37.37 -7.04 -5.22
C ASP A 872 -37.15 -5.55 -4.89
N ASN A 873 -37.00 -5.23 -3.62
CA ASN A 873 -36.71 -3.87 -3.17
C ASN A 873 -35.24 -3.48 -3.31
N PHE A 874 -34.32 -4.42 -3.21
CA PHE A 874 -32.89 -4.21 -3.18
C PHE A 874 -32.30 -4.01 -4.56
N PHE A 875 -32.53 -4.93 -5.48
CA PHE A 875 -32.04 -4.84 -6.85
C PHE A 875 -32.81 -3.80 -7.66
N ALA A 876 -32.10 -3.13 -8.56
CA ALA A 876 -32.73 -2.15 -9.46
C ALA A 876 -33.52 -2.86 -10.56
N TYR A 877 -32.96 -3.94 -11.10
CA TYR A 877 -33.51 -4.68 -12.23
C TYR A 877 -33.31 -6.18 -12.02
N THR A 878 -34.35 -6.97 -12.38
CA THR A 878 -34.33 -8.45 -12.38
C THR A 878 -34.79 -9.02 -13.73
N ASP A 879 -34.82 -8.18 -14.77
CA ASP A 879 -35.34 -8.48 -16.10
C ASP A 879 -34.33 -9.14 -17.07
N LYS A 880 -33.12 -9.45 -16.57
CA LYS A 880 -32.02 -10.08 -17.36
C LYS A 880 -31.62 -9.31 -18.64
N ASN A 881 -31.75 -7.98 -18.60
CA ASN A 881 -31.39 -7.10 -19.71
C ASN A 881 -30.26 -6.12 -19.31
N ASN A 882 -29.44 -6.53 -18.33
CA ASN A 882 -28.37 -5.71 -17.75
C ASN A 882 -27.26 -5.41 -18.79
N ARG A 883 -26.84 -6.42 -19.56
CA ARG A 883 -25.82 -6.26 -20.63
C ARG A 883 -26.20 -5.17 -21.63
N ASN A 884 -27.45 -5.16 -22.06
CA ASN A 884 -27.96 -4.16 -22.99
C ASN A 884 -27.97 -2.74 -22.39
N ARG A 885 -28.44 -2.61 -21.14
CA ARG A 885 -28.45 -1.32 -20.43
C ARG A 885 -27.04 -0.75 -20.29
N ILE A 886 -26.11 -1.56 -19.82
CA ILE A 886 -24.72 -1.13 -19.61
C ILE A 886 -24.03 -0.83 -20.94
N TYR A 887 -24.22 -1.66 -21.95
CA TYR A 887 -23.65 -1.41 -23.29
C TYR A 887 -24.13 -0.07 -23.86
N ASN A 888 -25.44 0.23 -23.76
CA ASN A 888 -26.00 1.50 -24.19
C ASN A 888 -25.49 2.69 -23.37
N ALA A 889 -25.33 2.54 -22.06
CA ALA A 889 -24.74 3.57 -21.21
C ALA A 889 -23.28 3.86 -21.61
N ILE A 890 -22.50 2.84 -21.97
CA ILE A 890 -21.14 3.02 -22.48
C ILE A 890 -21.12 3.78 -23.82
N LEU A 891 -22.05 3.47 -24.71
CA LEU A 891 -22.20 4.20 -25.97
C LEU A 891 -22.62 5.68 -25.77
N GLN A 892 -23.44 5.93 -24.75
CA GLN A 892 -23.87 7.29 -24.42
C GLN A 892 -22.74 8.17 -23.90
N LEU A 893 -21.65 7.61 -23.30
CA LEU A 893 -20.47 8.36 -22.97
C LEU A 893 -19.86 9.05 -24.21
N ASP A 894 -19.95 8.43 -25.39
CA ASP A 894 -19.48 9.03 -26.63
C ASP A 894 -20.46 10.09 -27.20
N LYS A 895 -21.79 9.83 -27.08
CA LYS A 895 -22.83 10.73 -27.56
C LYS A 895 -22.98 11.99 -26.72
N SER A 896 -22.78 11.92 -25.43
CA SER A 896 -22.78 13.08 -24.54
C SER A 896 -21.67 14.09 -24.85
N LYS A 897 -20.67 13.67 -25.58
CA LYS A 897 -19.60 14.54 -26.13
C LYS A 897 -20.00 15.20 -27.45
N VAL A 898 -21.03 14.70 -28.13
CA VAL A 898 -21.50 15.21 -29.44
C VAL A 898 -22.79 16.04 -29.31
N ALA A 899 -23.56 15.86 -28.23
CA ALA A 899 -24.88 16.47 -28.01
C ALA A 899 -24.92 17.57 -26.92
N LYS A 900 -23.77 17.98 -26.39
CA LYS A 900 -23.59 19.11 -25.49
C LYS A 900 -22.57 20.06 -26.18
#